data_d6135f55d3f06fc6d9d807ac29a76b08
#
_entry.id   d6135f55d3f06fc6d9d807ac29a76b08
#
_cell.length_a   1.000
_cell.length_b   1.000
_cell.length_c   1.000
_cell.angle_alpha   90.00
_cell.angle_beta   90.00
_cell.angle_gamma   90.00
#
_symmetry.space_group_name_H-M   'P 1'
#
loop_
_entity.id
_entity.type
_entity.pdbx_description
1 polymer ?
#
loop_
_entity_poly.entity_id
_entity_poly.type
_entity_poly.pdbx_seq_one_letter_code
_entity_poly.pdbx_strand_id
1 'polypeptide(L)'
;MKILQHVAVALVACACGTDPVVAAKPVAKDAGVEVNADVAPEVTVDVAAVPDSVASVAPVYEGPMQCKFAWMQEKQPTDKTRTKFALGLFHYNIEYVIGGLEYTFPDGKKKQFLDKPSNVGYTDAKVQDYIIDQTLKPILELFERHPAWGVDIEIQAEAIEIMAQRHPKTLTLLKKLIDNGQIELISFHWAAQLFLPFPREDLQRSHQAVKATMAQYCLPLGPVVFNQEGQAGEGRQQMLVEGDWKIGVFPKNLWNYQHKENDGKWAPLYASEGGVLIVGPGGLDPKYGIDLAWHFFDDGELRAVGKTDFGPFNPYFAPEAPTDPERVKEYEDQLLALEKAGYFITRIGDYVRHLQAKGISALQAPQLLDGTWQAPSTQSIRKWLGGNGIVAGPDERDNLVRTGNAVARMHVAAAQRMVDAIAKDFPDPAVDWKADIAALWRLLWRAEVSDCSGINPWQGEIQFGLDSNASIVQLAEKLRKKLLAVQKKQGVEVDLQSNKVTWADAPLLPDDIAHKAVPPPLEVTFTADREVKLSWYGAGTGQFELVVDMPATTCKSCYYNDVAVVFPRIEPVIRYSPGLLETQVRTVPLASLQLSQGEVYLPLSNGLIGLGKDWWVIKQVRSVHVAAHVPLASETIDFSDATLGPEAQQWRFLVVKMGQAEALELANRVNIWPVVRY
;
A
#
# COMPACT_ATOMS: atom_id res chain seq x y z
N MET A 1 33.00 -9.82 30.36
CA MET A 1 33.03 -9.30 28.99
C MET A 1 32.85 -10.42 27.97
N LYS A 2 31.86 -11.29 28.13
CA LYS A 2 31.49 -12.40 27.22
C LYS A 2 29.98 -12.77 27.26
N ILE A 3 29.11 -11.88 27.74
CA ILE A 3 27.67 -12.17 27.90
C ILE A 3 26.82 -11.33 26.95
N LEU A 4 27.38 -10.35 26.24
CA LEU A 4 26.62 -9.42 25.35
C LEU A 4 26.59 -9.84 23.90
N GLN A 5 27.02 -11.04 23.52
CA GLN A 5 26.99 -11.48 22.10
C GLN A 5 25.86 -12.45 21.72
N HIS A 6 24.91 -12.74 22.62
CA HIS A 6 23.89 -13.77 22.35
C HIS A 6 22.44 -13.29 22.39
N VAL A 7 22.17 -11.98 22.39
CA VAL A 7 20.78 -11.44 22.39
C VAL A 7 20.37 -10.82 21.03
N ALA A 8 21.21 -10.90 20.03
CA ALA A 8 20.95 -10.25 18.74
C ALA A 8 20.44 -11.19 17.63
N VAL A 9 19.93 -12.37 17.92
CA VAL A 9 19.37 -13.26 16.88
C VAL A 9 18.16 -14.03 17.41
N ALA A 10 17.07 -13.33 17.58
CA ALA A 10 15.74 -13.95 17.65
C ALA A 10 14.75 -13.02 16.95
N LEU A 11 15.01 -12.69 15.72
CA LEU A 11 14.08 -11.98 14.83
C LEU A 11 13.76 -12.88 13.66
N VAL A 12 12.55 -13.40 13.71
CA VAL A 12 11.71 -13.84 12.57
C VAL A 12 12.48 -14.53 11.45
N ALA A 13 12.86 -15.77 11.69
CA ALA A 13 12.98 -16.73 10.61
C ALA A 13 11.58 -17.35 10.40
N CYS A 14 10.73 -16.74 9.60
CA CYS A 14 9.73 -17.50 8.86
C CYS A 14 10.51 -18.40 7.91
N ALA A 15 10.77 -19.62 8.34
CA ALA A 15 11.38 -20.67 7.53
C ALA A 15 10.37 -21.08 6.47
N CYS A 16 10.43 -20.47 5.29
CA CYS A 16 9.90 -21.07 4.08
C CYS A 16 10.90 -22.10 3.61
N GLY A 17 10.54 -23.37 3.77
CA GLY A 17 11.31 -24.48 3.22
C GLY A 17 11.39 -24.36 1.70
N THR A 18 12.59 -24.51 1.18
CA THR A 18 12.84 -24.62 -0.26
C THR A 18 12.57 -26.06 -0.68
N ASP A 19 11.47 -26.32 -1.35
CA ASP A 19 11.27 -27.55 -2.09
C ASP A 19 11.70 -27.37 -3.56
N PRO A 20 12.24 -28.43 -4.18
CA PRO A 20 12.85 -28.33 -5.50
C PRO A 20 11.81 -28.27 -6.62
N VAL A 21 12.05 -27.39 -7.57
CA VAL A 21 11.29 -27.27 -8.82
C VAL A 21 11.34 -28.58 -9.60
N VAL A 22 10.19 -29.23 -9.77
CA VAL A 22 10.03 -30.37 -10.65
C VAL A 22 9.57 -29.86 -12.02
N ALA A 23 10.38 -30.10 -13.04
CA ALA A 23 10.07 -29.79 -14.42
C ALA A 23 8.88 -30.57 -14.96
N ALA A 24 7.87 -29.90 -15.47
CA ALA A 24 6.71 -30.51 -16.11
C ALA A 24 6.99 -30.89 -17.56
N LYS A 25 6.50 -32.08 -17.98
CA LYS A 25 6.57 -32.58 -19.34
C LYS A 25 5.42 -32.05 -20.21
N PRO A 26 5.63 -31.86 -21.53
CA PRO A 26 4.60 -31.33 -22.42
C PRO A 26 3.54 -32.39 -22.76
N VAL A 27 2.27 -31.97 -22.76
CA VAL A 27 1.12 -32.76 -23.21
C VAL A 27 0.64 -32.26 -24.57
N ALA A 28 0.27 -33.22 -25.44
CA ALA A 28 -0.06 -33.03 -26.83
C ALA A 28 -1.47 -32.45 -27.07
N LYS A 29 -1.61 -31.80 -28.24
CA LYS A 29 -2.83 -31.27 -28.84
C LYS A 29 -3.85 -32.37 -29.19
N ASP A 30 -5.14 -32.10 -29.04
CA ASP A 30 -6.10 -32.14 -30.14
C ASP A 30 -7.56 -31.80 -29.72
N ALA A 31 -8.26 -31.31 -30.75
CA ALA A 31 -9.70 -31.27 -30.95
C ALA A 31 -10.48 -30.00 -30.55
N GLY A 32 -10.87 -29.25 -31.59
CA GLY A 32 -11.75 -28.09 -31.51
C GLY A 32 -13.24 -28.45 -31.36
N VAL A 33 -13.94 -27.53 -30.72
CA VAL A 33 -15.40 -27.40 -30.78
C VAL A 33 -15.74 -25.91 -30.85
N GLU A 34 -16.46 -25.53 -31.91
CA GLU A 34 -17.07 -24.21 -32.05
C GLU A 34 -18.24 -24.05 -31.06
N VAL A 35 -18.27 -22.97 -30.29
CA VAL A 35 -19.45 -22.56 -29.52
C VAL A 35 -19.71 -21.09 -29.72
N ASN A 36 -20.96 -20.80 -30.08
CA ASN A 36 -21.54 -19.49 -30.36
C ASN A 36 -21.41 -18.50 -29.19
N ALA A 37 -21.15 -17.25 -29.55
CA ALA A 37 -21.16 -16.12 -28.64
C ALA A 37 -22.61 -15.69 -28.37
N ASP A 38 -23.05 -15.89 -27.14
CA ASP A 38 -24.23 -15.21 -26.61
C ASP A 38 -23.94 -14.67 -25.22
N VAL A 39 -24.11 -13.35 -25.13
CA VAL A 39 -24.41 -12.53 -23.94
C VAL A 39 -23.84 -12.97 -22.59
N ALA A 40 -22.92 -12.17 -22.06
CA ALA A 40 -22.48 -12.26 -20.68
C ALA A 40 -23.68 -12.16 -19.72
N PRO A 41 -23.81 -13.06 -18.73
CA PRO A 41 -24.86 -12.94 -17.73
C PRO A 41 -24.62 -11.72 -16.85
N GLU A 42 -25.65 -10.89 -16.69
CA GLU A 42 -25.71 -9.91 -15.59
C GLU A 42 -25.56 -10.67 -14.27
N VAL A 43 -24.42 -10.45 -13.63
CA VAL A 43 -24.21 -10.93 -12.26
C VAL A 43 -25.02 -10.01 -11.35
N THR A 44 -26.22 -10.41 -11.02
CA THR A 44 -26.97 -9.83 -9.89
C THR A 44 -26.31 -10.33 -8.61
N VAL A 45 -25.41 -9.52 -8.06
CA VAL A 45 -24.91 -9.73 -6.71
C VAL A 45 -26.02 -9.27 -5.75
N ASP A 46 -26.57 -10.18 -4.97
CA ASP A 46 -27.41 -9.84 -3.83
C ASP A 46 -26.54 -9.06 -2.83
N VAL A 47 -26.63 -7.75 -2.87
CA VAL A 47 -25.89 -6.87 -1.99
C VAL A 47 -26.53 -6.96 -0.61
N ALA A 48 -25.86 -7.64 0.30
CA ALA A 48 -26.16 -7.52 1.71
C ALA A 48 -26.19 -6.04 2.09
N ALA A 49 -27.20 -5.64 2.83
CA ALA A 49 -27.40 -4.25 3.23
C ALA A 49 -26.08 -3.68 3.81
N VAL A 50 -25.62 -2.57 3.22
CA VAL A 50 -24.50 -1.77 3.76
C VAL A 50 -24.79 -1.57 5.24
N PRO A 51 -23.90 -1.93 6.16
CA PRO A 51 -24.12 -1.67 7.57
C PRO A 51 -24.39 -0.19 7.75
N ASP A 52 -25.41 0.16 8.53
CA ASP A 52 -25.76 1.54 8.91
C ASP A 52 -24.63 2.29 9.65
N SER A 53 -23.48 1.64 9.82
CA SER A 53 -22.26 2.18 10.41
C SER A 53 -21.43 3.09 9.48
N VAL A 54 -21.97 3.55 8.35
CA VAL A 54 -21.52 4.81 7.76
C VAL A 54 -22.02 5.93 8.69
N ALA A 55 -21.70 5.77 9.95
CA ALA A 55 -21.99 6.73 11.00
C ALA A 55 -21.21 8.00 10.69
N SER A 56 -21.93 9.07 10.59
CA SER A 56 -21.53 10.46 10.66
C SER A 56 -20.03 10.69 10.32
N VAL A 57 -19.78 10.92 9.06
CA VAL A 57 -18.51 11.55 8.63
C VAL A 57 -18.31 12.76 9.51
N ALA A 58 -17.29 12.73 10.37
CA ALA A 58 -16.94 13.92 11.13
C ALA A 58 -16.72 15.05 10.13
N PRO A 59 -17.30 16.22 10.33
CA PRO A 59 -17.20 17.31 9.38
C PRO A 59 -15.72 17.64 9.13
N VAL A 60 -15.36 17.82 7.87
CA VAL A 60 -14.03 18.32 7.52
C VAL A 60 -13.90 19.69 8.18
N TYR A 61 -12.96 19.82 9.10
CA TYR A 61 -12.73 21.08 9.80
C TYR A 61 -12.09 22.10 8.82
N GLU A 62 -12.82 23.11 8.44
CA GLU A 62 -12.35 24.22 7.60
C GLU A 62 -11.96 25.48 8.41
N GLY A 63 -11.92 25.38 9.74
CA GLY A 63 -11.62 26.52 10.61
C GLY A 63 -10.13 26.86 10.67
N PRO A 64 -9.76 28.10 11.04
CA PRO A 64 -8.37 28.46 11.29
C PRO A 64 -7.82 27.64 12.46
N MET A 65 -6.59 27.14 12.33
CA MET A 65 -5.89 26.46 13.42
C MET A 65 -5.83 27.35 14.66
N GLN A 66 -6.58 27.00 15.68
CA GLN A 66 -6.52 27.71 16.98
C GLN A 66 -5.35 27.24 17.85
N CYS A 67 -4.59 26.28 17.38
CA CYS A 67 -3.52 25.64 18.13
C CYS A 67 -2.20 26.37 17.90
N LYS A 68 -1.59 26.83 18.96
CA LYS A 68 -0.20 27.25 18.92
C LYS A 68 0.67 25.99 18.90
N PHE A 69 1.11 25.58 17.73
CA PHE A 69 2.15 24.56 17.64
C PHE A 69 3.45 25.15 18.16
N ALA A 70 3.87 24.75 19.34
CA ALA A 70 5.27 24.77 19.66
C ALA A 70 5.88 23.62 18.83
N TRP A 71 6.37 23.95 17.64
CA TRP A 71 7.09 23.00 16.80
C TRP A 71 8.13 22.32 17.64
N MET A 72 7.99 21.02 17.74
CA MET A 72 8.80 20.06 18.46
C MET A 72 9.85 20.71 19.37
N GLN A 73 9.49 20.91 20.62
CA GLN A 73 10.47 21.36 21.60
C GLN A 73 11.60 20.37 21.56
N GLU A 74 12.80 20.85 21.30
CA GLU A 74 13.98 20.03 21.42
C GLU A 74 13.98 19.48 22.85
N LYS A 75 13.83 18.17 22.99
CA LYS A 75 13.75 17.55 24.31
C LYS A 75 15.00 17.84 25.14
N GLN A 76 16.14 17.95 24.47
CA GLN A 76 17.43 18.29 25.06
C GLN A 76 18.27 19.07 24.05
N PRO A 77 19.16 19.96 24.55
CA PRO A 77 20.17 20.59 23.70
C PRO A 77 20.98 19.54 22.94
N THR A 78 21.35 19.86 21.72
CA THR A 78 22.17 18.98 20.89
C THR A 78 23.53 18.77 21.52
N ASP A 79 23.87 17.53 21.87
CA ASP A 79 25.16 17.14 22.42
C ASP A 79 26.02 16.49 21.32
N LYS A 80 27.03 17.22 20.86
CA LYS A 80 27.95 16.76 19.80
C LYS A 80 28.85 15.59 20.22
N THR A 81 28.95 15.32 21.50
CA THR A 81 29.79 14.23 22.03
C THR A 81 29.04 12.90 22.07
N ARG A 82 27.73 12.91 21.96
CA ARG A 82 26.89 11.73 22.00
C ARG A 82 27.19 10.78 20.85
N THR A 83 27.36 9.50 21.18
CA THR A 83 27.66 8.43 20.22
C THR A 83 26.77 7.21 20.37
N LYS A 84 25.96 7.15 21.44
CA LYS A 84 25.08 6.02 21.73
C LYS A 84 23.63 6.47 21.72
N PHE A 85 22.81 5.83 20.86
CA PHE A 85 21.40 6.17 20.70
C PHE A 85 20.54 4.91 20.75
N ALA A 86 19.38 5.03 21.38
CA ALA A 86 18.34 4.02 21.34
C ALA A 86 17.08 4.65 20.72
N LEU A 87 16.59 4.04 19.64
CA LEU A 87 15.39 4.46 18.92
C LEU A 87 14.32 3.38 19.05
N GLY A 88 13.07 3.82 19.19
CA GLY A 88 11.88 2.98 19.08
C GLY A 88 10.96 3.54 18.01
N LEU A 89 10.44 2.70 17.13
CA LEU A 89 9.41 3.04 16.18
C LEU A 89 8.28 2.04 16.30
N PHE A 90 7.12 2.52 16.72
CA PHE A 90 5.89 1.74 16.81
C PHE A 90 5.02 2.05 15.60
N HIS A 91 4.58 1.00 14.92
CA HIS A 91 3.65 1.08 13.80
C HIS A 91 2.30 0.52 14.24
N TYR A 92 1.28 1.39 14.32
CA TYR A 92 -0.07 1.01 14.71
C TYR A 92 -1.02 1.05 13.52
N ASN A 93 -1.47 -0.12 13.12
CA ASN A 93 -2.54 -0.28 12.14
C ASN A 93 -3.84 -0.62 12.87
N ILE A 94 -4.88 0.21 12.71
CA ILE A 94 -6.18 0.00 13.34
C ILE A 94 -7.34 -0.16 12.36
N GLU A 95 -7.04 -0.18 11.08
CA GLU A 95 -8.02 -0.51 10.07
C GLU A 95 -8.17 -1.99 9.96
N TYR A 96 -9.12 -2.49 10.72
CA TYR A 96 -9.25 -3.89 10.84
C TYR A 96 -10.67 -4.33 10.55
N VAL A 97 -10.78 -5.26 9.62
CA VAL A 97 -11.99 -6.01 9.32
C VAL A 97 -11.81 -7.42 9.82
N ILE A 98 -12.62 -7.81 10.78
CA ILE A 98 -12.68 -9.21 11.21
C ILE A 98 -13.66 -9.94 10.33
N GLY A 99 -13.16 -10.66 9.36
CA GLY A 99 -13.96 -11.56 8.56
C GLY A 99 -13.93 -12.99 9.07
N GLY A 100 -15.06 -13.62 9.18
CA GLY A 100 -15.23 -15.00 9.60
C GLY A 100 -14.29 -15.98 8.88
N LEU A 101 -13.47 -16.71 9.64
CA LEU A 101 -12.29 -17.32 9.14
C LEU A 101 -12.27 -18.80 9.44
N GLU A 102 -12.64 -19.58 8.46
CA GLU A 102 -12.26 -20.97 8.41
C GLU A 102 -11.07 -21.08 7.45
N TYR A 103 -9.91 -21.36 8.00
CA TYR A 103 -8.73 -21.66 7.20
C TYR A 103 -8.58 -23.18 7.05
N THR A 104 -8.44 -23.64 5.82
CA THR A 104 -8.13 -25.03 5.52
C THR A 104 -6.67 -25.13 5.14
N PHE A 105 -5.89 -25.80 5.98
CA PHE A 105 -4.47 -26.05 5.69
C PHE A 105 -4.28 -26.97 4.49
N PRO A 106 -3.09 -26.97 3.86
CA PRO A 106 -2.77 -27.90 2.77
C PRO A 106 -2.93 -29.38 3.15
N ASP A 107 -2.84 -29.74 4.44
CA ASP A 107 -3.09 -31.10 4.95
C ASP A 107 -4.58 -31.40 5.15
N GLY A 108 -5.47 -30.50 4.78
CA GLY A 108 -6.91 -30.66 4.89
C GLY A 108 -7.48 -30.36 6.27
N LYS A 109 -6.66 -29.99 7.24
CA LYS A 109 -7.16 -29.57 8.56
C LYS A 109 -7.77 -28.20 8.47
N LYS A 110 -8.89 -28.04 9.15
CA LYS A 110 -9.60 -26.78 9.27
C LYS A 110 -9.38 -26.18 10.64
N LYS A 111 -9.06 -24.87 10.68
CA LYS A 111 -9.01 -24.11 11.90
C LYS A 111 -9.88 -22.86 11.73
N GLN A 112 -10.81 -22.67 12.62
CA GLN A 112 -11.48 -21.38 12.76
C GLN A 112 -10.58 -20.48 13.58
N PHE A 113 -10.20 -19.40 12.97
CA PHE A 113 -9.66 -18.25 13.69
C PHE A 113 -10.84 -17.34 13.97
N LEU A 114 -10.94 -16.39 14.49
CA LEU A 114 -12.08 -15.55 14.82
C LEU A 114 -13.28 -15.85 13.92
N ASP A 115 -14.29 -16.31 14.54
CA ASP A 115 -15.56 -16.48 13.89
C ASP A 115 -16.10 -15.15 13.37
N LYS A 116 -17.08 -15.20 12.51
CA LYS A 116 -17.74 -13.97 12.06
C LYS A 116 -18.00 -13.07 13.25
N PRO A 117 -17.85 -11.77 13.13
CA PRO A 117 -18.13 -10.82 14.23
C PRO A 117 -19.48 -11.09 14.91
N SER A 118 -20.47 -11.57 14.14
CA SER A 118 -21.77 -11.99 14.62
C SER A 118 -21.73 -13.21 15.57
N ASN A 119 -20.72 -14.06 15.49
CA ASN A 119 -20.67 -15.31 16.26
C ASN A 119 -19.93 -15.14 17.58
N VAL A 120 -18.91 -14.29 17.62
CA VAL A 120 -18.11 -14.02 18.82
C VAL A 120 -18.43 -12.66 19.46
N GLY A 121 -19.30 -11.89 18.85
CA GLY A 121 -19.68 -10.57 19.35
C GLY A 121 -18.62 -9.50 19.19
N TYR A 122 -17.59 -9.74 18.39
CA TYR A 122 -16.63 -8.71 17.98
C TYR A 122 -17.13 -7.99 16.75
N THR A 123 -16.97 -6.68 16.74
CA THR A 123 -17.17 -5.78 15.62
C THR A 123 -15.85 -5.09 15.32
N ASP A 124 -15.73 -4.47 14.14
CA ASP A 124 -14.54 -3.67 13.80
C ASP A 124 -14.25 -2.63 14.88
N ALA A 125 -15.30 -1.97 15.42
CA ALA A 125 -15.15 -1.03 16.51
C ALA A 125 -14.56 -1.65 17.77
N LYS A 126 -14.96 -2.85 18.15
CA LYS A 126 -14.38 -3.55 19.32
C LYS A 126 -12.92 -3.91 19.13
N VAL A 127 -12.52 -4.29 17.91
CA VAL A 127 -11.12 -4.58 17.60
C VAL A 127 -10.29 -3.31 17.65
N GLN A 128 -10.77 -2.24 17.04
CA GLN A 128 -10.12 -0.94 17.10
C GLN A 128 -9.97 -0.46 18.55
N ASP A 129 -11.02 -0.58 19.36
CA ASP A 129 -10.99 -0.24 20.78
C ASP A 129 -9.96 -1.09 21.54
N TYR A 130 -9.90 -2.38 21.21
CA TYR A 130 -8.93 -3.29 21.81
C TYR A 130 -7.49 -2.89 21.46
N ILE A 131 -7.18 -2.58 20.20
CA ILE A 131 -5.85 -2.12 19.77
C ILE A 131 -5.46 -0.85 20.53
N ILE A 132 -6.37 0.11 20.64
CA ILE A 132 -6.10 1.37 21.33
C ILE A 132 -5.87 1.14 22.83
N ASP A 133 -6.72 0.37 23.48
CA ASP A 133 -6.66 0.20 24.93
C ASP A 133 -5.59 -0.80 25.38
N GLN A 134 -5.32 -1.82 24.57
CA GLN A 134 -4.48 -2.94 24.98
C GLN A 134 -3.07 -2.88 24.39
N THR A 135 -2.82 -2.05 23.38
CA THR A 135 -1.48 -1.88 22.79
C THR A 135 -0.95 -0.47 22.85
N LEU A 136 -1.68 0.49 22.28
CA LEU A 136 -1.22 1.86 22.24
C LEU A 136 -1.12 2.46 23.65
N LYS A 137 -2.20 2.37 24.42
CA LYS A 137 -2.27 2.96 25.76
C LYS A 137 -1.18 2.46 26.72
N PRO A 138 -0.87 1.15 26.84
CA PRO A 138 0.22 0.67 27.71
C PRO A 138 1.59 1.24 27.31
N ILE A 139 1.85 1.46 26.03
CA ILE A 139 3.08 2.10 25.56
C ILE A 139 3.12 3.57 25.93
N LEU A 140 2.00 4.29 25.75
CA LEU A 140 1.92 5.69 26.20
C LEU A 140 2.16 5.81 27.73
N GLU A 141 1.58 4.93 28.50
CA GLU A 141 1.75 4.89 29.97
C GLU A 141 3.21 4.54 30.36
N LEU A 142 3.90 3.69 29.59
CA LEU A 142 5.32 3.41 29.78
C LEU A 142 6.15 4.69 29.60
N PHE A 143 5.97 5.42 28.52
CA PHE A 143 6.71 6.66 28.29
C PHE A 143 6.31 7.78 29.26
N GLU A 144 5.08 7.80 29.75
CA GLU A 144 4.66 8.73 30.80
C GLU A 144 5.45 8.51 32.10
N ARG A 145 5.78 7.25 32.46
CA ARG A 145 6.60 6.93 33.64
C ARG A 145 8.06 7.37 33.50
N HIS A 146 8.53 7.51 32.26
CA HIS A 146 9.94 7.82 31.95
C HIS A 146 10.06 9.14 31.16
N PRO A 147 9.90 10.30 31.78
CA PRO A 147 9.85 11.59 31.08
C PRO A 147 11.13 11.97 30.35
N ALA A 148 12.26 11.28 30.63
CA ALA A 148 13.50 11.45 29.91
C ALA A 148 13.57 10.73 28.55
N TRP A 149 12.71 9.76 28.29
CA TRP A 149 12.73 8.93 27.10
C TRP A 149 11.93 9.52 25.96
N GLY A 150 12.33 9.18 24.72
CA GLY A 150 11.65 9.57 23.51
C GLY A 150 11.39 8.36 22.59
N VAL A 151 10.35 8.45 21.77
CA VAL A 151 9.91 7.38 20.88
C VAL A 151 9.17 7.96 19.69
N ASP A 152 9.17 7.23 18.59
CA ASP A 152 8.39 7.52 17.38
C ASP A 152 7.16 6.61 17.36
N ILE A 153 6.00 7.20 17.10
CA ILE A 153 4.74 6.48 16.93
C ILE A 153 4.16 6.85 15.57
N GLU A 154 4.05 5.85 14.71
CA GLU A 154 3.33 5.93 13.46
C GLU A 154 1.91 5.41 13.68
N ILE A 155 0.93 6.21 13.26
CA ILE A 155 -0.49 5.89 13.40
C ILE A 155 -1.31 6.63 12.33
N GLN A 156 -2.30 5.96 11.76
CA GLN A 156 -3.18 6.56 10.78
C GLN A 156 -4.03 7.70 11.38
N ALA A 157 -4.38 8.68 10.56
CA ALA A 157 -5.24 9.78 11.01
C ALA A 157 -6.65 9.29 11.38
N GLU A 158 -7.14 8.24 10.76
CA GLU A 158 -8.40 7.57 11.14
C GLU A 158 -8.37 7.13 12.62
N ALA A 159 -7.25 6.58 13.08
CA ALA A 159 -7.07 6.19 14.47
C ALA A 159 -7.23 7.36 15.44
N ILE A 160 -6.72 8.53 15.06
CA ILE A 160 -6.88 9.75 15.84
C ILE A 160 -8.36 10.15 15.91
N GLU A 161 -9.09 10.06 14.81
CA GLU A 161 -10.53 10.35 14.77
C GLU A 161 -11.32 9.37 15.66
N ILE A 162 -10.96 8.08 15.64
CA ILE A 162 -11.54 7.04 16.49
C ILE A 162 -11.23 7.31 17.96
N MET A 163 -9.98 7.63 18.29
CA MET A 163 -9.61 7.98 19.67
C MET A 163 -10.38 9.20 20.18
N ALA A 164 -10.55 10.21 19.36
CA ALA A 164 -11.30 11.41 19.73
C ALA A 164 -12.76 11.09 20.08
N GLN A 165 -13.37 10.13 19.39
CA GLN A 165 -14.76 9.73 19.61
C GLN A 165 -14.93 8.76 20.79
N ARG A 166 -14.07 7.75 20.89
CA ARG A 166 -14.27 6.64 21.83
C ARG A 166 -13.22 6.54 22.94
N HIS A 167 -12.00 7.09 22.73
CA HIS A 167 -10.88 7.00 23.67
C HIS A 167 -10.26 8.37 23.99
N PRO A 168 -11.06 9.39 24.39
CA PRO A 168 -10.56 10.75 24.57
C PRO A 168 -9.47 10.86 25.63
N LYS A 169 -9.42 9.96 26.62
CA LYS A 169 -8.35 9.93 27.63
C LYS A 169 -7.01 9.48 27.04
N THR A 170 -7.04 8.47 26.17
CA THR A 170 -5.84 7.98 25.46
C THR A 170 -5.31 9.05 24.52
N LEU A 171 -6.20 9.74 23.79
CA LEU A 171 -5.82 10.88 22.95
C LEU A 171 -5.21 12.03 23.76
N THR A 172 -5.77 12.33 24.95
CA THR A 172 -5.21 13.33 25.86
C THR A 172 -3.81 12.97 26.35
N LEU A 173 -3.58 11.69 26.67
CA LEU A 173 -2.26 11.18 27.05
C LEU A 173 -1.28 11.27 25.90
N LEU A 174 -1.66 10.83 24.71
CA LEU A 174 -0.83 10.95 23.49
C LEU A 174 -0.43 12.41 23.28
N LYS A 175 -1.38 13.34 23.30
CA LYS A 175 -1.11 14.75 23.14
C LYS A 175 -0.17 15.29 24.21
N LYS A 176 -0.37 14.94 25.49
CA LYS A 176 0.53 15.33 26.59
C LYS A 176 1.97 14.89 26.31
N LEU A 177 2.18 13.67 25.85
CA LEU A 177 3.50 13.14 25.59
C LEU A 177 4.16 13.79 24.35
N ILE A 178 3.37 14.16 23.35
CA ILE A 178 3.84 14.96 22.20
C ILE A 178 4.26 16.36 22.69
N ASP A 179 3.42 17.03 23.46
CA ASP A 179 3.69 18.39 23.97
C ASP A 179 4.93 18.40 24.88
N ASN A 180 5.20 17.28 25.60
CA ASN A 180 6.43 17.11 26.40
C ASN A 180 7.67 16.75 25.56
N GLY A 181 7.53 16.57 24.25
CA GLY A 181 8.61 16.15 23.36
C GLY A 181 9.05 14.70 23.52
N GLN A 182 8.23 13.84 24.15
CA GLN A 182 8.53 12.42 24.32
C GLN A 182 8.14 11.61 23.10
N ILE A 183 7.03 11.93 22.46
CA ILE A 183 6.56 11.26 21.26
C ILE A 183 6.77 12.16 20.05
N GLU A 184 7.35 11.58 19.01
CA GLU A 184 7.34 12.12 17.65
C GLU A 184 6.24 11.38 16.88
N LEU A 185 5.16 12.10 16.55
CA LEU A 185 4.02 11.52 15.86
C LEU A 185 4.29 11.47 14.36
N ILE A 186 4.15 10.29 13.79
CA ILE A 186 4.25 10.02 12.37
C ILE A 186 2.86 9.66 11.85
N SER A 187 2.42 10.32 10.79
CA SER A 187 1.19 9.95 10.08
C SER A 187 1.31 10.40 8.63
N PHE A 188 1.40 9.46 7.72
CA PHE A 188 1.67 9.73 6.30
C PHE A 188 0.41 9.65 5.45
N HIS A 189 -0.53 8.80 5.82
CA HIS A 189 -1.80 8.57 5.13
C HIS A 189 -2.95 8.52 6.13
N TRP A 190 -4.17 8.80 5.64
CA TRP A 190 -5.37 8.81 6.48
C TRP A 190 -5.74 7.42 6.94
N ALA A 191 -5.66 6.46 6.05
CA ALA A 191 -5.85 5.02 6.25
C ALA A 191 -4.56 4.27 5.91
N ALA A 192 -4.40 3.01 6.33
CA ALA A 192 -3.21 2.17 6.08
C ALA A 192 -3.10 1.70 4.61
N GLN A 193 -3.27 2.61 3.68
CA GLN A 193 -3.36 2.32 2.26
C GLN A 193 -2.02 1.96 1.61
N LEU A 194 -2.07 1.08 0.63
CA LEU A 194 -1.02 0.96 -0.36
C LEU A 194 -1.04 2.23 -1.24
N PHE A 195 0.11 2.77 -1.57
CA PHE A 195 0.18 3.95 -2.44
C PHE A 195 1.04 3.74 -3.69
N LEU A 196 2.03 2.86 -3.64
CA LEU A 196 2.88 2.60 -4.81
C LEU A 196 2.11 2.13 -6.06
N PRO A 197 1.06 1.29 -5.94
CA PRO A 197 0.29 0.87 -7.10
C PRO A 197 -0.78 1.86 -7.55
N PHE A 198 -1.03 2.93 -6.79
CA PHE A 198 -2.09 3.90 -7.06
C PHE A 198 -1.55 5.26 -7.48
N PRO A 199 -2.39 6.11 -8.10
CA PRO A 199 -2.00 7.44 -8.50
C PRO A 199 -1.61 8.34 -7.32
N ARG A 200 -0.63 9.21 -7.54
CA ARG A 200 -0.16 10.20 -6.56
C ARG A 200 -1.28 11.06 -5.98
N GLU A 201 -2.31 11.39 -6.78
CA GLU A 201 -3.44 12.18 -6.31
C GLU A 201 -4.13 11.55 -5.10
N ASP A 202 -4.23 10.22 -5.04
CA ASP A 202 -4.91 9.50 -3.97
C ASP A 202 -4.17 9.69 -2.64
N LEU A 203 -2.84 9.54 -2.65
CA LEU A 203 -2.00 9.83 -1.50
C LEU A 203 -2.01 11.32 -1.12
N GLN A 204 -1.95 12.23 -2.09
CA GLN A 204 -1.99 13.67 -1.81
C GLN A 204 -3.29 14.07 -1.11
N ARG A 205 -4.42 13.52 -1.52
CA ARG A 205 -5.72 13.76 -0.88
C ARG A 205 -5.81 13.13 0.51
N SER A 206 -5.34 11.90 0.65
CA SER A 206 -5.22 11.23 1.95
C SER A 206 -4.36 12.06 2.90
N HIS A 207 -3.23 12.58 2.41
CA HIS A 207 -2.35 13.42 3.18
C HIS A 207 -2.97 14.77 3.59
N GLN A 208 -3.79 15.39 2.72
CA GLN A 208 -4.57 16.56 3.10
C GLN A 208 -5.55 16.26 4.23
N ALA A 209 -6.19 15.10 4.21
CA ALA A 209 -7.07 14.66 5.29
C ALA A 209 -6.28 14.43 6.60
N VAL A 210 -5.08 13.83 6.53
CA VAL A 210 -4.17 13.74 7.69
C VAL A 210 -3.92 15.11 8.29
N LYS A 211 -3.49 16.08 7.48
CA LYS A 211 -3.21 17.43 7.97
C LYS A 211 -4.44 18.08 8.61
N ALA A 212 -5.62 17.89 8.04
CA ALA A 212 -6.87 18.41 8.58
C ALA A 212 -7.21 17.76 9.94
N THR A 213 -7.12 16.44 10.05
CA THR A 213 -7.35 15.70 11.31
C THR A 213 -6.36 16.15 12.39
N MET A 214 -5.07 16.22 12.07
CA MET A 214 -4.05 16.64 13.03
C MET A 214 -4.26 18.10 13.49
N ALA A 215 -4.64 18.99 12.57
CA ALA A 215 -5.00 20.36 12.91
C ALA A 215 -6.23 20.42 13.82
N GLN A 216 -7.25 19.64 13.55
CA GLN A 216 -8.48 19.59 14.35
C GLN A 216 -8.20 19.22 15.81
N TYR A 217 -7.30 18.27 16.06
CA TYR A 217 -6.99 17.77 17.41
C TYR A 217 -5.71 18.38 18.01
N CYS A 218 -5.11 19.37 17.34
CA CYS A 218 -3.87 20.02 17.79
C CYS A 218 -2.71 19.05 18.03
N LEU A 219 -2.48 18.16 17.08
CA LEU A 219 -1.40 17.18 17.10
C LEU A 219 -0.34 17.54 16.05
N PRO A 220 0.83 18.04 16.44
CA PRO A 220 1.91 18.30 15.48
C PRO A 220 2.51 16.99 14.98
N LEU A 221 2.72 16.91 13.66
CA LEU A 221 3.45 15.81 13.04
C LEU A 221 4.96 16.04 13.18
N GLY A 222 5.70 14.93 13.38
CA GLY A 222 7.16 14.93 13.31
C GLY A 222 7.68 15.08 11.87
N PRO A 223 8.98 15.34 11.71
CA PRO A 223 9.61 15.46 10.39
C PRO A 223 9.88 14.11 9.72
N VAL A 224 9.47 13.01 10.32
CA VAL A 224 9.76 11.65 9.90
C VAL A 224 8.63 11.10 9.05
N VAL A 225 8.98 10.33 8.01
CA VAL A 225 8.05 9.51 7.25
C VAL A 225 8.43 8.05 7.41
N PHE A 226 7.50 7.32 7.94
CA PHE A 226 7.33 5.88 7.84
C PHE A 226 5.87 5.61 7.46
N ASN A 227 5.56 4.45 6.89
CA ASN A 227 4.22 4.20 6.36
C ASN A 227 3.91 2.71 6.28
N GLN A 228 2.65 2.41 6.08
CA GLN A 228 2.12 1.06 5.93
C GLN A 228 2.99 0.19 4.99
N GLU A 229 3.28 -1.03 5.41
CA GLU A 229 4.09 -2.02 4.70
C GLU A 229 5.52 -1.55 4.39
N GLY A 230 5.99 -0.51 5.05
CA GLY A 230 7.30 0.06 4.76
C GLY A 230 7.50 0.42 3.29
N GLN A 231 6.43 0.77 2.58
CA GLN A 231 6.49 1.13 1.17
C GLN A 231 7.49 2.23 0.93
N ALA A 232 8.40 2.02 0.01
CA ALA A 232 9.47 2.97 -0.28
C ALA A 232 9.89 2.90 -1.75
N GLY A 233 10.46 4.00 -2.23
CA GLY A 233 10.93 4.18 -3.59
C GLY A 233 11.29 5.64 -3.82
N GLU A 234 11.68 5.99 -5.04
CA GLU A 234 12.04 7.38 -5.38
C GLU A 234 10.87 8.35 -5.16
N GLY A 235 9.67 7.95 -5.57
CA GLY A 235 8.49 8.83 -5.48
C GLY A 235 8.12 9.19 -4.06
N ARG A 236 8.23 8.27 -3.10
CA ARG A 236 8.04 8.58 -1.69
C ARG A 236 9.04 9.64 -1.22
N GLN A 237 10.29 9.55 -1.65
CA GLN A 237 11.30 10.53 -1.27
C GLN A 237 10.98 11.93 -1.80
N GLN A 238 10.46 12.03 -3.02
CA GLN A 238 10.02 13.31 -3.57
C GLN A 238 8.82 13.90 -2.79
N MET A 239 7.96 13.07 -2.25
CA MET A 239 6.84 13.51 -1.39
C MET A 239 7.31 14.17 -0.09
N LEU A 240 8.53 13.90 0.40
CA LEU A 240 9.08 14.59 1.57
C LEU A 240 9.15 16.10 1.36
N VAL A 241 9.53 16.53 0.15
CA VAL A 241 9.60 17.95 -0.20
C VAL A 241 8.24 18.63 -0.09
N GLU A 242 7.22 17.98 -0.61
CA GLU A 242 5.87 18.52 -0.68
C GLU A 242 5.15 18.54 0.67
N GLY A 243 5.48 17.58 1.53
CA GLY A 243 4.82 17.39 2.81
C GLY A 243 5.45 18.13 3.98
N ASP A 244 6.55 18.88 3.78
CA ASP A 244 7.39 19.47 4.81
C ASP A 244 8.11 18.48 5.72
N TRP A 245 8.15 17.19 5.36
CA TRP A 245 8.97 16.20 6.05
C TRP A 245 10.44 16.31 5.65
N LYS A 246 11.31 15.81 6.51
CA LYS A 246 12.76 15.95 6.33
C LYS A 246 13.51 14.61 6.43
N ILE A 247 12.87 13.59 6.97
CA ILE A 247 13.52 12.32 7.29
C ILE A 247 12.67 11.17 6.77
N GLY A 248 13.21 10.38 5.87
CA GLY A 248 12.59 9.13 5.41
C GLY A 248 13.20 7.93 6.13
N VAL A 249 12.37 7.06 6.69
CA VAL A 249 12.82 5.74 7.14
C VAL A 249 12.69 4.75 5.99
N PHE A 250 13.79 4.11 5.63
CA PHE A 250 13.83 3.09 4.59
C PHE A 250 14.00 1.71 5.24
N PRO A 251 13.11 0.74 4.96
CA PRO A 251 13.19 -0.58 5.58
C PRO A 251 14.52 -1.29 5.26
N LYS A 252 15.16 -1.81 6.26
CA LYS A 252 16.47 -2.46 6.17
C LYS A 252 16.47 -3.66 5.20
N ASN A 253 15.42 -4.47 5.26
CA ASN A 253 15.31 -5.65 4.42
C ASN A 253 15.13 -5.29 2.94
N LEU A 254 14.35 -4.24 2.63
CA LEU A 254 14.24 -3.71 1.28
C LEU A 254 15.56 -3.10 0.81
N TRP A 255 16.27 -2.41 1.69
CA TRP A 255 17.59 -1.86 1.38
C TRP A 255 18.59 -2.97 1.03
N ASN A 256 18.71 -4.00 1.86
CA ASN A 256 19.59 -5.13 1.61
C ASN A 256 19.20 -5.93 0.39
N TYR A 257 17.91 -6.00 0.07
CA TYR A 257 17.45 -6.60 -1.16
C TYR A 257 17.95 -5.84 -2.39
N GLN A 258 17.88 -4.50 -2.35
CA GLN A 258 18.27 -3.64 -3.47
C GLN A 258 19.78 -3.39 -3.55
N HIS A 259 20.51 -3.47 -2.44
CA HIS A 259 21.91 -3.08 -2.31
C HIS A 259 22.72 -4.14 -1.57
N LYS A 260 22.87 -5.31 -2.17
CA LYS A 260 23.54 -6.49 -1.59
C LYS A 260 24.94 -6.19 -1.06
N GLU A 261 25.71 -5.29 -1.67
CA GLU A 261 27.07 -4.96 -1.25
C GLU A 261 27.11 -4.27 0.13
N ASN A 262 26.02 -3.67 0.56
CA ASN A 262 25.96 -2.89 1.79
C ASN A 262 25.37 -3.67 2.96
N ASP A 263 25.26 -4.98 2.86
CA ASP A 263 24.61 -5.82 3.87
C ASP A 263 25.20 -5.60 5.27
N GLY A 264 24.39 -5.00 6.13
CA GLY A 264 24.71 -4.77 7.55
C GLY A 264 25.69 -3.63 7.83
N LYS A 265 26.05 -2.76 6.86
CA LYS A 265 27.02 -1.67 7.05
C LYS A 265 26.55 -0.38 6.41
N TRP A 266 25.52 0.24 6.98
CA TRP A 266 24.95 1.46 6.40
C TRP A 266 25.62 2.73 6.95
N ALA A 267 25.56 3.79 6.15
CA ALA A 267 25.82 5.13 6.66
C ALA A 267 24.69 5.56 7.60
N PRO A 268 24.98 6.35 8.62
CA PRO A 268 23.95 6.88 9.51
C PRO A 268 22.91 7.75 8.79
N LEU A 269 23.32 8.43 7.71
CA LEU A 269 22.49 9.31 6.92
C LEU A 269 22.79 9.15 5.44
N TYR A 270 21.74 9.14 4.63
CA TYR A 270 21.83 9.26 3.18
C TYR A 270 21.11 10.53 2.73
N ALA A 271 21.71 11.27 1.81
CA ALA A 271 21.07 12.41 1.17
C ALA A 271 20.00 11.92 0.20
N SER A 272 18.83 12.50 0.30
CA SER A 272 17.74 12.24 -0.62
C SER A 272 17.08 13.55 -1.02
N GLU A 273 16.24 13.53 -2.05
CA GLU A 273 15.50 14.70 -2.45
C GLU A 273 14.65 15.22 -1.27
N GLY A 274 14.82 16.49 -0.93
CA GLY A 274 14.07 17.16 0.15
C GLY A 274 14.53 16.88 1.58
N GLY A 275 15.50 15.99 1.83
CA GLY A 275 15.91 15.68 3.19
C GLY A 275 16.97 14.60 3.29
N VAL A 276 16.87 13.80 4.33
CA VAL A 276 17.75 12.66 4.58
C VAL A 276 16.97 11.36 4.67
N LEU A 277 17.66 10.26 4.41
CA LEU A 277 17.20 8.90 4.56
C LEU A 277 17.98 8.23 5.67
N ILE A 278 17.29 7.47 6.51
CA ILE A 278 17.90 6.53 7.44
C ILE A 278 17.42 5.13 7.10
N VAL A 279 18.31 4.15 7.22
CA VAL A 279 17.99 2.74 6.98
C VAL A 279 17.80 2.06 8.32
N GLY A 280 16.67 1.43 8.51
CA GLY A 280 16.38 0.82 9.79
C GLY A 280 15.26 -0.22 9.81
N PRO A 281 15.18 -0.92 10.93
CA PRO A 281 16.13 -1.00 12.03
C PRO A 281 17.38 -1.82 11.68
N GLY A 282 18.57 -1.39 12.12
CA GLY A 282 19.79 -2.14 11.87
C GLY A 282 21.10 -1.46 12.29
N GLY A 283 22.21 -2.17 12.09
CA GLY A 283 23.54 -1.73 12.47
C GLY A 283 24.14 -0.70 11.51
N LEU A 284 24.99 0.15 12.03
CA LEU A 284 25.73 1.12 11.25
C LEU A 284 27.17 0.64 10.97
N ASP A 285 27.78 1.18 9.93
CA ASP A 285 29.20 0.98 9.69
C ASP A 285 30.01 1.53 10.90
N PRO A 286 30.82 0.71 11.57
CA PRO A 286 31.57 1.10 12.76
C PRO A 286 32.50 2.31 12.56
N LYS A 287 32.89 2.63 11.32
CA LYS A 287 33.75 3.79 11.01
C LYS A 287 33.12 5.13 11.44
N TYR A 288 31.81 5.21 11.57
CA TYR A 288 31.13 6.43 12.03
C TYR A 288 31.20 6.66 13.53
N GLY A 289 31.60 5.63 14.31
CA GLY A 289 31.69 5.71 15.76
C GLY A 289 30.35 5.99 16.45
N ILE A 290 29.26 5.55 15.84
CA ILE A 290 27.89 5.63 16.36
C ILE A 290 27.44 4.23 16.75
N ASP A 291 26.95 4.10 17.96
CA ASP A 291 26.35 2.89 18.49
C ASP A 291 24.82 3.10 18.54
N LEU A 292 24.09 2.34 17.77
CA LEU A 292 22.65 2.48 17.58
C LEU A 292 21.93 1.18 17.95
N ALA A 293 21.13 1.25 19.02
CA ALA A 293 20.10 0.28 19.30
C ALA A 293 18.79 0.77 18.70
N TRP A 294 18.18 0.00 17.80
CA TRP A 294 16.92 0.39 17.17
C TRP A 294 15.91 -0.75 17.25
N HIS A 295 14.80 -0.47 17.90
CA HIS A 295 13.65 -1.36 18.03
C HIS A 295 12.55 -0.90 17.10
N PHE A 296 12.01 -1.83 16.32
CA PHE A 296 10.84 -1.62 15.50
C PHE A 296 9.76 -2.59 15.96
N PHE A 297 8.57 -2.09 16.17
CA PHE A 297 7.43 -2.87 16.64
C PHE A 297 6.23 -2.64 15.74
N ASP A 298 5.70 -3.72 15.20
CA ASP A 298 4.34 -3.74 14.70
C ASP A 298 3.38 -3.90 15.88
N ASP A 299 2.15 -3.45 15.75
CA ASP A 299 1.13 -3.42 16.81
C ASP A 299 0.90 -4.79 17.48
N GLY A 300 1.21 -5.88 16.79
CA GLY A 300 1.13 -7.25 17.29
C GLY A 300 2.26 -7.71 18.20
N GLU A 301 3.43 -7.08 18.17
CA GLU A 301 4.62 -7.69 18.78
C GLU A 301 4.68 -7.59 20.30
N LEU A 302 4.02 -6.63 20.89
CA LEU A 302 4.00 -6.43 22.34
C LEU A 302 2.84 -7.15 23.05
N ARG A 303 2.06 -7.90 22.33
CA ARG A 303 0.94 -8.65 22.89
C ARG A 303 1.31 -10.09 23.19
N ALA A 304 0.71 -10.64 24.27
CA ALA A 304 0.60 -12.07 24.41
C ALA A 304 -0.35 -12.59 23.35
N VAL A 305 0.19 -12.96 22.26
CA VAL A 305 -0.55 -13.84 21.39
C VAL A 305 -0.44 -15.21 22.01
N GLY A 306 -1.58 -15.81 22.29
CA GLY A 306 -1.59 -17.23 22.64
C GLY A 306 -0.74 -17.97 21.62
N LYS A 307 0.11 -18.86 22.06
CA LYS A 307 0.93 -19.70 21.19
C LYS A 307 -0.01 -20.43 20.23
N THR A 308 -0.23 -19.86 19.06
CA THR A 308 -0.88 -20.56 17.97
C THR A 308 0.20 -21.35 17.25
N ASP A 309 -0.18 -22.39 16.52
CA ASP A 309 0.75 -23.22 15.73
C ASP A 309 1.56 -22.42 14.69
N PHE A 310 1.30 -21.12 14.55
CA PHE A 310 1.94 -20.16 13.63
C PHE A 310 2.94 -19.21 14.30
N GLY A 311 3.27 -19.43 15.56
CA GLY A 311 4.17 -18.55 16.29
C GLY A 311 3.51 -17.30 16.90
N PRO A 312 4.26 -16.29 17.30
CA PRO A 312 3.73 -15.07 17.89
C PRO A 312 2.97 -14.29 16.83
N PHE A 313 1.67 -14.54 16.76
CA PHE A 313 0.80 -13.89 15.81
C PHE A 313 0.23 -12.59 16.34
N ASN A 314 -0.06 -11.73 15.37
CA ASN A 314 -0.83 -10.53 15.48
C ASN A 314 -2.08 -10.77 16.35
N PRO A 315 -2.38 -9.91 17.27
CA PRO A 315 -3.52 -9.89 18.18
C PRO A 315 -4.87 -9.89 17.49
N TYR A 316 -4.91 -9.52 16.26
CA TYR A 316 -6.08 -9.64 15.43
C TYR A 316 -6.60 -11.07 15.35
N PHE A 317 -5.75 -12.04 15.60
CA PHE A 317 -6.08 -13.46 15.59
C PHE A 317 -6.52 -14.02 16.92
N ALA A 318 -6.36 -13.25 17.98
CA ALA A 318 -6.79 -13.60 19.33
C ALA A 318 -7.15 -12.33 20.11
N PRO A 319 -8.23 -11.62 19.71
CA PRO A 319 -8.64 -10.38 20.37
C PRO A 319 -9.03 -10.60 21.83
N GLU A 320 -9.20 -11.85 22.25
CA GLU A 320 -9.46 -12.23 23.63
C GLU A 320 -8.18 -12.37 24.47
N ALA A 321 -7.01 -12.41 23.83
CA ALA A 321 -5.77 -12.51 24.57
C ALA A 321 -5.50 -11.16 25.26
N PRO A 322 -5.33 -11.13 26.58
CA PRO A 322 -4.98 -9.90 27.26
C PRO A 322 -3.61 -9.42 26.78
N THR A 323 -3.38 -8.11 26.82
CA THR A 323 -2.04 -7.55 26.68
C THR A 323 -1.09 -8.29 27.60
N ASP A 324 0.05 -8.73 27.09
CA ASP A 324 1.07 -9.29 27.94
C ASP A 324 1.81 -8.18 28.67
N PRO A 325 1.44 -7.88 29.93
CA PRO A 325 2.15 -6.86 30.68
C PRO A 325 3.63 -7.24 30.91
N GLU A 326 3.98 -8.51 30.80
CA GLU A 326 5.38 -8.95 30.90
C GLU A 326 6.19 -8.47 29.71
N ARG A 327 5.65 -8.46 28.49
CA ARG A 327 6.36 -7.94 27.31
C ARG A 327 6.59 -6.44 27.35
N VAL A 328 5.62 -5.68 27.81
CA VAL A 328 5.79 -4.23 28.00
C VAL A 328 6.87 -4.00 29.07
N LYS A 329 6.85 -4.80 30.12
CA LYS A 329 7.89 -4.75 31.16
C LYS A 329 9.26 -5.18 30.64
N GLU A 330 9.34 -6.24 29.85
CA GLU A 330 10.60 -6.66 29.20
C GLU A 330 11.19 -5.54 28.35
N TYR A 331 10.36 -4.85 27.60
CA TYR A 331 10.80 -3.70 26.81
C TYR A 331 11.26 -2.55 27.70
N GLU A 332 10.53 -2.25 28.78
CA GLU A 332 10.93 -1.25 29.78
C GLU A 332 12.30 -1.61 30.39
N ASP A 333 12.50 -2.88 30.79
CA ASP A 333 13.76 -3.39 31.36
C ASP A 333 14.92 -3.29 30.35
N GLN A 334 14.68 -3.55 29.07
CA GLN A 334 15.66 -3.35 27.99
C GLN A 334 16.05 -1.87 27.85
N LEU A 335 15.10 -0.96 27.85
CA LEU A 335 15.37 0.48 27.76
C LEU A 335 16.13 0.97 28.99
N LEU A 336 15.79 0.50 30.20
CA LEU A 336 16.54 0.80 31.43
C LEU A 336 17.99 0.29 31.35
N ALA A 337 18.20 -0.90 30.78
CA ALA A 337 19.55 -1.44 30.57
C ALA A 337 20.35 -0.60 29.57
N LEU A 338 19.71 -0.15 28.48
CA LEU A 338 20.34 0.73 27.48
C LEU A 338 20.67 2.10 28.09
N GLU A 339 19.75 2.71 28.85
CA GLU A 339 20.01 3.97 29.55
C GLU A 339 21.19 3.85 30.50
N LYS A 340 21.24 2.77 31.33
CA LYS A 340 22.35 2.48 32.20
C LYS A 340 23.69 2.26 31.46
N ALA A 341 23.62 1.76 30.21
CA ALA A 341 24.80 1.61 29.35
C ALA A 341 25.19 2.90 28.62
N GLY A 342 24.50 4.01 28.91
CA GLY A 342 24.77 5.36 28.39
C GLY A 342 24.12 5.65 27.04
N TYR A 343 23.14 4.87 26.64
CA TYR A 343 22.35 5.20 25.44
C TYR A 343 21.35 6.32 25.72
N PHE A 344 21.20 7.18 24.75
CA PHE A 344 20.17 8.20 24.74
C PHE A 344 18.92 7.65 24.07
N ILE A 345 17.91 7.37 24.88
CA ILE A 345 16.61 6.88 24.39
C ILE A 345 15.85 8.10 23.85
N THR A 346 15.70 8.16 22.53
CA THR A 346 15.25 9.38 21.89
C THR A 346 14.46 9.09 20.61
N ARG A 347 13.95 10.15 19.99
CA ARG A 347 13.20 10.14 18.76
C ARG A 347 14.13 10.17 17.54
N ILE A 348 13.64 9.70 16.41
CA ILE A 348 14.38 9.69 15.13
C ILE A 348 14.80 11.12 14.73
N GLY A 349 13.90 12.11 14.86
CA GLY A 349 14.21 13.49 14.54
C GLY A 349 15.35 14.05 15.41
N ASP A 350 15.37 13.75 16.70
CA ASP A 350 16.46 14.14 17.59
C ASP A 350 17.78 13.46 17.23
N TYR A 351 17.73 12.17 16.93
CA TYR A 351 18.89 11.39 16.47
C TYR A 351 19.55 12.03 15.24
N VAL A 352 18.75 12.31 14.20
CA VAL A 352 19.27 12.94 12.97
C VAL A 352 19.88 14.32 13.27
N ARG A 353 19.25 15.11 14.11
CA ARG A 353 19.75 16.43 14.52
C ARG A 353 21.10 16.34 15.26
N HIS A 354 21.26 15.36 16.15
CA HIS A 354 22.54 15.12 16.83
C HIS A 354 23.64 14.71 15.84
N LEU A 355 23.34 13.84 14.87
CA LEU A 355 24.31 13.43 13.85
C LEU A 355 24.76 14.61 12.99
N GLN A 356 23.82 15.45 12.55
CA GLN A 356 24.12 16.65 11.77
C GLN A 356 24.97 17.64 12.55
N ALA A 357 24.65 17.87 13.83
CA ALA A 357 25.42 18.74 14.70
C ALA A 357 26.83 18.21 15.00
N LYS A 358 27.00 16.87 15.00
CA LYS A 358 28.31 16.20 15.12
C LYS A 358 29.13 16.35 13.82
N GLY A 359 28.52 16.81 12.72
CA GLY A 359 29.17 16.98 11.42
C GLY A 359 29.20 15.69 10.59
N ILE A 360 28.33 14.71 10.89
CA ILE A 360 28.18 13.53 10.05
C ILE A 360 27.46 13.94 8.77
N SER A 361 28.18 13.86 7.65
CA SER A 361 27.62 14.16 6.34
C SER A 361 26.79 12.98 5.82
N ALA A 362 25.67 13.29 5.20
CA ALA A 362 24.87 12.29 4.50
C ALA A 362 25.61 11.84 3.22
N LEU A 363 25.65 10.52 2.98
CA LEU A 363 26.10 9.98 1.72
C LEU A 363 24.98 10.10 0.67
N GLN A 364 25.35 10.21 -0.61
CA GLN A 364 24.34 10.15 -1.67
C GLN A 364 23.62 8.80 -1.62
N ALA A 365 22.30 8.85 -1.57
CA ALA A 365 21.51 7.62 -1.65
C ALA A 365 21.73 6.94 -3.03
N PRO A 366 21.87 5.60 -3.06
CA PRO A 366 21.90 4.88 -4.32
C PRO A 366 20.53 4.93 -5.01
N GLN A 367 20.43 4.35 -6.21
CA GLN A 367 19.15 4.18 -6.92
C GLN A 367 18.17 3.40 -6.06
N LEU A 368 17.00 3.96 -5.81
CA LEU A 368 15.93 3.31 -5.05
C LEU A 368 14.86 2.81 -6.01
N LEU A 369 14.54 1.52 -5.92
CA LEU A 369 13.41 0.92 -6.63
C LEU A 369 12.19 0.86 -5.70
N ASP A 370 11.02 0.89 -6.30
CA ASP A 370 9.77 0.70 -5.56
C ASP A 370 9.71 -0.67 -4.90
N GLY A 371 9.27 -0.70 -3.66
CA GLY A 371 9.13 -1.94 -2.90
C GLY A 371 8.56 -1.73 -1.51
N THR A 372 8.50 -2.81 -0.75
CA THR A 372 7.99 -2.85 0.62
C THR A 372 8.94 -3.61 1.53
N TRP A 373 8.68 -3.60 2.83
CA TRP A 373 9.53 -4.28 3.82
C TRP A 373 9.46 -5.81 3.79
N GLN A 374 8.63 -6.41 2.96
CA GLN A 374 8.46 -7.86 2.89
C GLN A 374 9.64 -8.60 2.24
N ALA A 375 10.70 -7.87 1.87
CA ALA A 375 11.98 -8.50 1.52
C ALA A 375 12.55 -9.29 2.75
N PRO A 376 13.35 -10.33 2.58
CA PRO A 376 14.16 -10.57 1.38
C PRO A 376 13.49 -11.34 0.26
N SER A 377 12.21 -11.59 0.33
CA SER A 377 11.56 -12.25 -0.77
C SER A 377 11.39 -11.28 -1.94
N THR A 378 11.49 -11.83 -3.13
CA THR A 378 11.15 -11.17 -4.40
C THR A 378 9.70 -10.73 -4.46
N GLN A 379 8.94 -11.07 -3.45
CA GLN A 379 7.51 -10.92 -3.39
C GLN A 379 7.07 -9.58 -2.77
N SER A 380 7.98 -8.62 -2.55
CA SER A 380 7.66 -7.40 -1.82
C SER A 380 6.30 -6.79 -2.21
N ILE A 381 6.22 -6.04 -3.29
CA ILE A 381 4.92 -5.46 -3.72
C ILE A 381 3.99 -6.51 -4.37
N ARG A 382 4.54 -7.58 -4.96
CA ARG A 382 3.78 -8.68 -5.55
C ARG A 382 2.83 -9.31 -4.55
N LYS A 383 3.22 -9.39 -3.27
CA LYS A 383 2.39 -9.95 -2.20
C LYS A 383 0.97 -9.35 -2.16
N TRP A 384 0.83 -8.06 -2.43
CA TRP A 384 -0.44 -7.35 -2.37
C TRP A 384 -1.09 -7.10 -3.74
N LEU A 385 -0.50 -7.65 -4.81
CA LEU A 385 -0.95 -7.43 -6.18
C LEU A 385 -1.22 -8.73 -6.96
N GLY A 386 -1.57 -9.81 -6.28
CA GLY A 386 -1.92 -11.07 -6.96
C GLY A 386 -0.77 -12.06 -7.09
N GLY A 387 0.29 -11.91 -6.31
CA GLY A 387 1.51 -12.66 -6.52
C GLY A 387 1.79 -13.80 -5.58
N ASN A 388 1.00 -14.05 -4.56
CA ASN A 388 1.45 -14.95 -3.51
C ASN A 388 0.39 -15.94 -3.04
N GLY A 389 0.28 -17.05 -3.71
CA GLY A 389 -0.61 -18.15 -3.35
C GLY A 389 -0.12 -19.08 -2.23
N ILE A 390 0.94 -18.76 -1.49
CA ILE A 390 1.62 -19.74 -0.63
C ILE A 390 0.82 -20.12 0.63
N VAL A 391 -0.03 -19.24 1.14
CA VAL A 391 -0.77 -19.48 2.39
C VAL A 391 -2.28 -19.43 2.18
N ALA A 392 -2.68 -18.93 1.06
CA ALA A 392 -4.05 -18.66 0.75
C ALA A 392 -4.82 -19.90 0.37
N GLY A 393 -6.04 -19.85 0.77
CA GLY A 393 -7.04 -20.74 0.21
C GLY A 393 -7.37 -20.33 -1.23
N PRO A 394 -8.24 -21.09 -1.89
CA PRO A 394 -8.64 -20.85 -3.29
C PRO A 394 -9.38 -19.53 -3.53
N ASP A 395 -9.47 -18.67 -2.55
CA ASP A 395 -10.28 -17.46 -2.56
C ASP A 395 -9.46 -16.15 -2.50
N GLU A 396 -8.14 -16.21 -2.65
CA GLU A 396 -7.37 -14.99 -2.83
C GLU A 396 -7.70 -14.37 -4.18
N ARG A 397 -8.24 -13.18 -4.12
CA ARG A 397 -8.69 -12.43 -5.29
C ARG A 397 -8.02 -11.06 -5.33
N ASP A 398 -6.73 -11.01 -5.00
CA ASP A 398 -5.96 -9.78 -4.86
C ASP A 398 -6.05 -8.91 -6.10
N ASN A 399 -5.88 -9.50 -7.29
CA ASN A 399 -6.01 -8.75 -8.53
C ASN A 399 -7.41 -8.16 -8.70
N LEU A 400 -8.47 -8.87 -8.31
CA LEU A 400 -9.85 -8.36 -8.39
C LEU A 400 -10.08 -7.22 -7.41
N VAL A 401 -9.52 -7.29 -6.20
CA VAL A 401 -9.56 -6.17 -5.25
C VAL A 401 -8.87 -4.95 -5.87
N ARG A 402 -7.66 -5.12 -6.39
CA ARG A 402 -6.84 -4.02 -6.90
C ARG A 402 -7.37 -3.43 -8.21
N THR A 403 -7.88 -4.25 -9.10
CA THR A 403 -8.60 -3.77 -10.30
C THR A 403 -9.90 -3.05 -9.92
N GLY A 404 -10.61 -3.55 -8.90
CA GLY A 404 -11.77 -2.90 -8.32
C GLY A 404 -11.44 -1.53 -7.73
N ASN A 405 -10.32 -1.40 -7.00
CA ASN A 405 -9.83 -0.10 -6.50
C ASN A 405 -9.61 0.88 -7.67
N ALA A 406 -8.99 0.45 -8.77
CA ALA A 406 -8.74 1.31 -9.92
C ALA A 406 -10.04 1.78 -10.60
N VAL A 407 -11.07 0.92 -10.67
CA VAL A 407 -12.41 1.29 -11.16
C VAL A 407 -13.09 2.25 -10.19
N ALA A 408 -13.13 1.93 -8.90
CA ALA A 408 -13.74 2.76 -7.87
C ALA A 408 -13.11 4.17 -7.85
N ARG A 409 -11.78 4.23 -7.89
CA ARG A 409 -11.01 5.47 -7.97
C ARG A 409 -11.42 6.35 -9.15
N MET A 410 -11.58 5.76 -10.33
CA MET A 410 -12.02 6.51 -11.52
C MET A 410 -13.37 7.18 -11.27
N HIS A 411 -14.34 6.47 -10.67
CA HIS A 411 -15.65 7.02 -10.35
C HIS A 411 -15.58 8.12 -9.28
N VAL A 412 -14.76 7.94 -8.25
CA VAL A 412 -14.56 8.96 -7.20
C VAL A 412 -13.90 10.20 -7.79
N ALA A 413 -12.84 10.04 -8.59
CA ALA A 413 -12.16 11.17 -9.22
C ALA A 413 -13.09 11.94 -10.18
N ALA A 414 -13.90 11.23 -10.96
CA ALA A 414 -14.90 11.87 -11.83
C ALA A 414 -15.96 12.64 -11.00
N ALA A 415 -16.49 12.03 -9.94
CA ALA A 415 -17.44 12.69 -9.05
C ALA A 415 -16.83 13.94 -8.39
N GLN A 416 -15.56 13.89 -7.98
CA GLN A 416 -14.84 15.05 -7.45
C GLN A 416 -14.83 16.20 -8.46
N ARG A 417 -14.44 15.95 -9.73
CA ARG A 417 -14.41 16.99 -10.77
C ARG A 417 -15.79 17.59 -11.02
N MET A 418 -16.83 16.75 -10.98
CA MET A 418 -18.22 17.21 -11.13
C MET A 418 -18.65 18.09 -9.94
N VAL A 419 -18.31 17.70 -8.71
CA VAL A 419 -18.58 18.51 -7.51
C VAL A 419 -17.86 19.85 -7.59
N ASP A 420 -16.57 19.85 -7.95
CA ASP A 420 -15.77 21.07 -8.09
C ASP A 420 -16.35 22.03 -9.14
N ALA A 421 -16.85 21.49 -10.27
CA ALA A 421 -17.49 22.27 -11.31
C ALA A 421 -18.81 22.87 -10.83
N ILE A 422 -19.64 22.09 -10.14
CA ILE A 422 -20.95 22.58 -9.64
C ILE A 422 -20.78 23.58 -8.50
N ALA A 423 -19.90 23.33 -7.55
CA ALA A 423 -19.67 24.22 -6.41
C ALA A 423 -19.25 25.63 -6.83
N LYS A 424 -18.61 25.76 -7.99
CA LYS A 424 -18.23 27.03 -8.58
C LYS A 424 -19.45 27.82 -9.13
N ASP A 425 -20.38 27.09 -9.75
CA ASP A 425 -21.50 27.69 -10.48
C ASP A 425 -22.77 27.81 -9.61
N PHE A 426 -22.94 26.93 -8.64
CA PHE A 426 -24.14 26.84 -7.79
C PHE A 426 -23.75 26.63 -6.32
N PRO A 427 -23.34 27.67 -5.62
CA PRO A 427 -23.05 27.59 -4.19
C PRO A 427 -24.38 27.48 -3.41
N ASP A 428 -24.97 26.30 -3.33
CA ASP A 428 -26.14 26.06 -2.49
C ASP A 428 -25.68 25.55 -1.10
N PRO A 429 -25.82 26.34 -0.04
CA PRO A 429 -25.42 25.94 1.30
C PRO A 429 -26.28 24.80 1.89
N ALA A 430 -27.44 24.50 1.27
CA ALA A 430 -28.34 23.44 1.74
C ALA A 430 -27.87 22.03 1.32
N VAL A 431 -26.88 21.93 0.42
CA VAL A 431 -26.38 20.65 -0.10
C VAL A 431 -24.88 20.55 0.16
N ASP A 432 -24.47 19.66 1.04
CA ASP A 432 -23.08 19.44 1.38
C ASP A 432 -22.42 18.40 0.43
N TRP A 433 -22.21 18.82 -0.84
CA TRP A 433 -21.49 18.01 -1.82
C TRP A 433 -20.07 17.65 -1.34
N LYS A 434 -19.46 18.50 -0.50
CA LYS A 434 -18.12 18.27 0.03
C LYS A 434 -18.09 17.10 0.99
N ALA A 435 -19.12 16.95 1.83
CA ALA A 435 -19.23 15.79 2.72
C ALA A 435 -19.44 14.49 1.92
N ASP A 436 -20.32 14.50 0.91
CA ASP A 436 -20.56 13.33 0.05
C ASP A 436 -19.25 12.85 -0.63
N ILE A 437 -18.45 13.78 -1.18
CA ILE A 437 -17.21 13.42 -1.86
C ILE A 437 -16.08 13.05 -0.91
N ALA A 438 -16.00 13.69 0.25
CA ALA A 438 -15.03 13.32 1.29
C ALA A 438 -15.30 11.89 1.81
N ALA A 439 -16.56 11.51 1.98
CA ALA A 439 -16.94 10.15 2.34
C ALA A 439 -16.49 9.13 1.29
N LEU A 440 -16.66 9.45 -0.01
CA LEU A 440 -16.20 8.58 -1.09
C LEU A 440 -14.67 8.38 -1.10
N TRP A 441 -13.88 9.44 -0.87
CA TRP A 441 -12.44 9.33 -0.76
C TRP A 441 -12.02 8.48 0.45
N ARG A 442 -12.66 8.65 1.60
CA ARG A 442 -12.38 7.85 2.79
C ARG A 442 -12.68 6.36 2.59
N LEU A 443 -13.81 6.04 1.93
CA LEU A 443 -14.12 4.67 1.56
C LEU A 443 -13.08 4.08 0.60
N LEU A 444 -12.61 4.86 -0.37
CA LEU A 444 -11.57 4.43 -1.30
C LEU A 444 -10.26 4.14 -0.57
N TRP A 445 -9.81 5.03 0.31
CA TRP A 445 -8.58 4.80 1.07
C TRP A 445 -8.65 3.56 1.95
N ARG A 446 -9.81 3.26 2.53
CA ARG A 446 -10.03 2.00 3.26
C ARG A 446 -10.04 0.77 2.35
N ALA A 447 -10.54 0.88 1.12
CA ALA A 447 -10.51 -0.20 0.16
C ALA A 447 -9.10 -0.44 -0.43
N GLU A 448 -8.21 0.54 -0.33
CA GLU A 448 -6.82 0.49 -0.79
C GLU A 448 -5.84 -0.02 0.29
N VAL A 449 -6.29 -0.30 1.51
CA VAL A 449 -5.40 -0.80 2.57
C VAL A 449 -4.75 -2.12 2.17
N SER A 450 -3.56 -2.39 2.71
CA SER A 450 -2.81 -3.62 2.42
C SER A 450 -3.61 -4.86 2.81
N ASP A 451 -4.32 -4.80 3.92
CA ASP A 451 -5.06 -5.93 4.50
C ASP A 451 -6.19 -6.45 3.61
N CYS A 452 -6.66 -5.66 2.63
CA CYS A 452 -7.63 -6.13 1.65
C CYS A 452 -7.06 -7.11 0.60
N SER A 453 -5.76 -7.38 0.63
CA SER A 453 -5.07 -8.30 -0.28
C SER A 453 -3.77 -8.80 0.37
N GLY A 454 -3.07 -9.70 -0.30
CA GLY A 454 -1.75 -10.16 0.15
C GLY A 454 -1.73 -11.60 0.63
N ILE A 455 -0.74 -11.95 1.45
CA ILE A 455 -0.70 -13.26 2.13
C ILE A 455 -1.75 -13.24 3.23
N ASN A 456 -2.95 -13.04 2.88
CA ASN A 456 -3.94 -12.98 3.88
C ASN A 456 -4.83 -14.21 3.80
N PRO A 457 -4.86 -15.06 4.83
CA PRO A 457 -5.84 -16.13 4.91
C PRO A 457 -7.26 -15.60 5.15
N TRP A 458 -7.46 -14.27 5.15
CA TRP A 458 -8.67 -13.65 5.65
C TRP A 458 -9.63 -13.31 4.51
N GLN A 459 -10.50 -14.25 4.20
CA GLN A 459 -11.56 -14.06 3.21
C GLN A 459 -12.43 -12.83 3.50
N GLY A 460 -12.62 -12.51 4.77
CA GLY A 460 -13.39 -11.34 5.18
C GLY A 460 -12.78 -10.02 4.74
N GLU A 461 -11.47 -9.87 4.78
CA GLU A 461 -10.78 -8.65 4.36
C GLU A 461 -10.81 -8.49 2.85
N ILE A 462 -10.58 -9.58 2.10
CA ILE A 462 -10.74 -9.58 0.64
C ILE A 462 -12.17 -9.23 0.27
N GLN A 463 -13.16 -9.85 0.92
CA GLN A 463 -14.57 -9.57 0.67
C GLN A 463 -14.92 -8.11 1.02
N PHE A 464 -14.39 -7.57 2.12
CA PHE A 464 -14.53 -6.17 2.45
C PHE A 464 -13.98 -5.25 1.36
N GLY A 465 -12.80 -5.56 0.82
CA GLY A 465 -12.21 -4.80 -0.30
C GLY A 465 -13.11 -4.82 -1.54
N LEU A 466 -13.64 -5.98 -1.90
CA LEU A 466 -14.55 -6.14 -3.05
C LEU A 466 -15.88 -5.40 -2.83
N ASP A 467 -16.48 -5.56 -1.65
CA ASP A 467 -17.76 -4.93 -1.30
C ASP A 467 -17.62 -3.40 -1.19
N SER A 468 -16.48 -2.93 -0.65
CA SER A 468 -16.17 -1.51 -0.58
C SER A 468 -16.06 -0.91 -1.99
N ASN A 469 -15.36 -1.56 -2.90
CA ASN A 469 -15.24 -1.11 -4.29
C ASN A 469 -16.62 -1.02 -4.97
N ALA A 470 -17.46 -2.04 -4.83
CA ALA A 470 -18.82 -2.04 -5.36
C ALA A 470 -19.67 -0.90 -4.75
N SER A 471 -19.59 -0.71 -3.44
CA SER A 471 -20.30 0.35 -2.73
C SER A 471 -19.87 1.74 -3.17
N ILE A 472 -18.56 1.96 -3.36
CA ILE A 472 -18.01 3.24 -3.86
C ILE A 472 -18.57 3.56 -5.23
N VAL A 473 -18.59 2.60 -6.15
CA VAL A 473 -19.15 2.80 -7.50
C VAL A 473 -20.64 3.19 -7.42
N GLN A 474 -21.42 2.48 -6.61
CA GLN A 474 -22.86 2.78 -6.43
C GLN A 474 -23.09 4.16 -5.81
N LEU A 475 -22.32 4.53 -4.78
CA LEU A 475 -22.45 5.83 -4.13
C LEU A 475 -22.00 6.98 -5.06
N ALA A 476 -20.92 6.79 -5.81
CA ALA A 476 -20.47 7.74 -6.81
C ALA A 476 -21.52 7.91 -7.92
N GLU A 477 -22.16 6.83 -8.35
CA GLU A 477 -23.26 6.88 -9.30
C GLU A 477 -24.48 7.63 -8.75
N LYS A 478 -24.85 7.38 -7.48
CA LYS A 478 -25.93 8.10 -6.81
C LYS A 478 -25.62 9.60 -6.72
N LEU A 479 -24.39 9.97 -6.36
CA LEU A 479 -23.96 11.37 -6.34
C LEU A 479 -24.02 11.97 -7.75
N ARG A 480 -23.50 11.29 -8.76
CA ARG A 480 -23.57 11.72 -10.16
C ARG A 480 -24.99 12.00 -10.61
N LYS A 481 -25.94 11.10 -10.31
CA LYS A 481 -27.37 11.32 -10.65
C LYS A 481 -27.93 12.58 -10.00
N LYS A 482 -27.58 12.85 -8.73
CA LYS A 482 -27.96 14.11 -8.06
C LYS A 482 -27.37 15.32 -8.79
N LEU A 483 -26.10 15.27 -9.18
CA LEU A 483 -25.40 16.37 -9.85
C LEU A 483 -25.98 16.64 -11.26
N LEU A 484 -26.28 15.59 -12.02
CA LEU A 484 -26.95 15.70 -13.31
C LEU A 484 -28.34 16.34 -13.17
N ALA A 485 -29.13 15.97 -12.15
CA ALA A 485 -30.42 16.55 -11.88
C ALA A 485 -30.36 18.05 -11.58
N VAL A 486 -29.36 18.49 -10.77
CA VAL A 486 -29.11 19.91 -10.47
C VAL A 486 -28.79 20.68 -11.75
N GLN A 487 -27.99 20.10 -12.66
CA GLN A 487 -27.62 20.69 -13.94
C GLN A 487 -28.70 20.57 -14.99
N LYS A 488 -29.77 19.83 -14.73
CA LYS A 488 -30.85 19.50 -15.70
C LYS A 488 -30.29 18.86 -16.99
N LYS A 489 -29.34 17.96 -16.82
CA LYS A 489 -28.63 17.23 -17.87
C LYS A 489 -28.86 15.73 -17.74
N GLN A 490 -28.61 14.98 -18.82
CA GLN A 490 -28.78 13.53 -18.88
C GLN A 490 -27.48 12.80 -19.03
N GLY A 491 -26.41 13.48 -19.46
CA GLY A 491 -25.07 12.92 -19.61
C GLY A 491 -24.00 13.89 -19.17
N VAL A 492 -22.81 13.37 -18.96
CA VAL A 492 -21.63 14.14 -18.61
C VAL A 492 -20.37 13.46 -19.13
N GLU A 493 -19.46 14.24 -19.67
CA GLU A 493 -18.09 13.84 -19.96
C GLU A 493 -17.16 14.54 -18.97
N VAL A 494 -16.33 13.76 -18.30
CA VAL A 494 -15.33 14.24 -17.35
C VAL A 494 -13.94 13.87 -17.86
N ASP A 495 -13.18 14.86 -18.25
CA ASP A 495 -11.77 14.69 -18.58
C ASP A 495 -10.93 14.87 -17.31
N LEU A 496 -10.43 13.77 -16.74
CA LEU A 496 -9.68 13.79 -15.51
C LEU A 496 -8.31 14.48 -15.64
N GLN A 497 -7.73 14.52 -16.85
CA GLN A 497 -6.46 15.17 -17.10
C GLN A 497 -6.57 16.69 -17.11
N SER A 498 -7.54 17.21 -17.86
CA SER A 498 -7.75 18.65 -17.97
C SER A 498 -8.66 19.22 -16.89
N ASN A 499 -9.22 18.37 -16.01
CA ASN A 499 -10.27 18.71 -15.04
C ASN A 499 -11.51 19.34 -15.67
N LYS A 500 -11.77 19.04 -16.93
CA LYS A 500 -12.90 19.61 -17.66
C LYS A 500 -14.13 18.72 -17.49
N VAL A 501 -15.26 19.36 -17.16
CA VAL A 501 -16.57 18.73 -17.09
C VAL A 501 -17.44 19.31 -18.20
N THR A 502 -17.97 18.45 -19.06
CA THR A 502 -18.87 18.82 -20.17
C THR A 502 -20.22 18.14 -19.96
N TRP A 503 -21.24 18.95 -19.69
CA TRP A 503 -22.59 18.46 -19.43
C TRP A 503 -23.33 18.27 -20.77
N ALA A 504 -24.09 17.17 -20.93
CA ALA A 504 -24.79 16.79 -22.14
C ALA A 504 -26.30 16.61 -21.91
N ASP A 505 -27.10 16.92 -22.93
CA ASP A 505 -28.55 16.78 -22.89
C ASP A 505 -29.03 15.34 -23.13
N ALA A 506 -28.13 14.46 -23.54
CA ALA A 506 -28.37 13.02 -23.71
C ALA A 506 -27.29 12.22 -22.94
N PRO A 507 -27.59 10.97 -22.55
CA PRO A 507 -26.56 10.06 -22.02
C PRO A 507 -25.43 9.89 -23.04
N LEU A 508 -24.21 9.88 -22.56
CA LEU A 508 -23.01 9.65 -23.38
C LEU A 508 -22.61 8.18 -23.26
N LEU A 509 -22.52 7.51 -24.37
CA LEU A 509 -22.01 6.13 -24.41
C LEU A 509 -20.47 6.15 -24.40
N PRO A 510 -19.83 5.12 -23.84
CA PRO A 510 -18.40 4.89 -24.07
C PRO A 510 -18.11 4.83 -25.57
N ASP A 511 -16.89 5.24 -25.96
CA ASP A 511 -16.47 5.11 -27.36
C ASP A 511 -16.46 3.63 -27.73
N ASP A 512 -17.26 3.30 -28.73
CA ASP A 512 -17.27 1.95 -29.34
C ASP A 512 -16.03 1.83 -30.22
N ILE A 513 -14.90 1.39 -29.62
CA ILE A 513 -13.67 1.16 -30.36
C ILE A 513 -13.88 -0.10 -31.18
N ALA A 514 -14.03 0.07 -32.49
CA ALA A 514 -14.11 -1.06 -33.40
C ALA A 514 -12.81 -1.90 -33.33
N HIS A 515 -12.87 -2.99 -32.61
CA HIS A 515 -11.76 -3.92 -32.45
C HIS A 515 -11.55 -4.71 -33.73
N LYS A 516 -10.62 -4.28 -34.60
CA LYS A 516 -10.20 -5.06 -35.76
C LYS A 516 -9.07 -5.97 -35.35
N ALA A 517 -9.29 -7.28 -35.48
CA ALA A 517 -8.25 -8.28 -35.23
C ALA A 517 -7.02 -8.04 -36.14
N VAL A 518 -5.84 -8.11 -35.56
CA VAL A 518 -4.55 -7.92 -36.23
C VAL A 518 -3.57 -9.01 -35.87
N PRO A 519 -2.56 -9.28 -36.68
CA PRO A 519 -1.46 -10.18 -36.29
C PRO A 519 -0.70 -9.64 -35.08
N PRO A 520 -0.12 -10.51 -34.25
CA PRO A 520 0.73 -10.10 -33.14
C PRO A 520 1.91 -9.22 -33.63
N PRO A 521 2.11 -8.03 -33.05
CA PRO A 521 3.23 -7.16 -33.42
C PRO A 521 4.55 -7.62 -32.79
N LEU A 522 4.46 -8.38 -31.70
CA LEU A 522 5.55 -8.98 -30.93
C LEU A 522 5.20 -10.43 -30.59
N GLU A 523 6.21 -11.22 -30.35
CA GLU A 523 6.04 -12.56 -29.81
C GLU A 523 5.77 -12.44 -28.31
N VAL A 524 4.52 -12.70 -27.89
CA VAL A 524 4.12 -12.78 -26.50
C VAL A 524 3.77 -14.21 -26.20
N THR A 525 4.33 -14.72 -25.11
CA THR A 525 4.06 -16.07 -24.63
C THR A 525 3.29 -16.02 -23.34
N PHE A 526 2.76 -17.16 -22.92
CA PHE A 526 2.11 -17.26 -21.60
C PHE A 526 2.40 -18.64 -21.00
N THR A 527 2.37 -18.67 -19.67
CA THR A 527 2.27 -19.90 -18.89
C THR A 527 1.00 -19.84 -18.07
N ALA A 528 0.26 -20.93 -18.00
CA ALA A 528 -0.98 -20.93 -17.24
C ALA A 528 -1.37 -22.35 -16.84
N ASP A 529 -1.99 -22.49 -15.67
CA ASP A 529 -2.62 -23.71 -15.17
C ASP A 529 -4.11 -23.80 -15.56
N ARG A 530 -4.57 -22.87 -16.38
CA ARG A 530 -5.94 -22.78 -16.89
C ARG A 530 -5.96 -22.45 -18.38
N GLU A 531 -7.12 -22.58 -19.01
CA GLU A 531 -7.30 -22.15 -20.39
C GLU A 531 -7.07 -20.63 -20.51
N VAL A 532 -6.29 -20.25 -21.51
CA VAL A 532 -5.99 -18.82 -21.83
C VAL A 532 -6.05 -18.66 -23.33
N LYS A 533 -6.75 -17.61 -23.78
CA LYS A 533 -6.80 -17.20 -25.17
C LYS A 533 -6.22 -15.82 -25.33
N LEU A 534 -5.25 -15.67 -26.23
CA LEU A 534 -4.68 -14.37 -26.60
C LEU A 534 -5.32 -13.85 -27.87
N SER A 535 -5.79 -12.61 -27.86
CA SER A 535 -6.37 -11.93 -29.01
C SER A 535 -5.74 -10.55 -29.20
N TRP A 536 -5.40 -10.20 -30.45
CA TRP A 536 -4.78 -8.94 -30.77
C TRP A 536 -5.70 -8.08 -31.60
N TYR A 537 -5.79 -6.79 -31.24
CA TYR A 537 -6.62 -5.81 -31.93
C TYR A 537 -5.81 -4.55 -32.25
N GLY A 538 -6.08 -3.92 -33.40
CA GLY A 538 -5.54 -2.61 -33.73
C GLY A 538 -6.22 -1.52 -32.92
N ALA A 539 -5.45 -0.73 -32.18
CA ALA A 539 -5.95 0.37 -31.36
C ALA A 539 -5.53 1.76 -31.91
N GLY A 540 -4.79 1.79 -33.03
CA GLY A 540 -4.30 3.01 -33.70
C GLY A 540 -2.98 2.76 -34.43
N THR A 541 -2.41 3.79 -35.01
CA THR A 541 -1.11 3.68 -35.69
C THR A 541 -0.01 3.35 -34.67
N GLY A 542 0.60 2.18 -34.81
CA GLY A 542 1.62 1.69 -33.87
C GLY A 542 1.07 1.34 -32.48
N GLN A 543 -0.24 1.20 -32.34
CA GLN A 543 -0.91 0.83 -31.09
C GLN A 543 -1.69 -0.46 -31.28
N PHE A 544 -1.50 -1.39 -30.35
CA PHE A 544 -2.10 -2.71 -30.39
C PHE A 544 -2.67 -3.04 -29.00
N GLU A 545 -3.87 -3.58 -28.95
CA GLU A 545 -4.43 -4.12 -27.71
C GLU A 545 -4.29 -5.63 -27.70
N LEU A 546 -3.67 -6.14 -26.66
CA LEU A 546 -3.65 -7.55 -26.31
C LEU A 546 -4.75 -7.82 -25.28
N VAL A 547 -5.66 -8.71 -25.63
CA VAL A 547 -6.68 -9.21 -24.72
C VAL A 547 -6.34 -10.64 -24.36
N VAL A 548 -6.29 -10.91 -23.07
CA VAL A 548 -6.01 -12.22 -22.48
C VAL A 548 -7.30 -12.70 -21.83
N ASP A 549 -8.02 -13.58 -22.50
CA ASP A 549 -9.26 -14.14 -21.99
C ASP A 549 -8.98 -15.42 -21.21
N MET A 550 -9.49 -15.48 -20.01
CA MET A 550 -9.40 -16.60 -19.09
C MET A 550 -10.82 -17.03 -18.70
N PRO A 551 -11.38 -18.08 -19.31
CA PRO A 551 -12.70 -18.56 -18.96
C PRO A 551 -12.75 -19.06 -17.52
N ALA A 552 -13.94 -19.12 -16.94
CA ALA A 552 -14.15 -19.68 -15.62
C ALA A 552 -13.68 -21.14 -15.58
N THR A 553 -13.02 -21.52 -14.49
CA THR A 553 -12.56 -22.89 -14.27
C THR A 553 -13.44 -23.61 -13.24
N THR A 554 -13.69 -24.89 -13.47
CA THR A 554 -14.41 -25.77 -12.52
C THR A 554 -13.49 -26.41 -11.48
N CYS A 555 -12.20 -26.20 -11.59
CA CYS A 555 -11.23 -26.78 -10.68
C CYS A 555 -11.28 -26.12 -9.30
N LYS A 556 -12.06 -26.71 -8.38
CA LYS A 556 -12.17 -26.26 -6.98
C LYS A 556 -10.96 -26.58 -6.11
N SER A 557 -10.04 -27.41 -6.61
CA SER A 557 -8.83 -27.85 -5.88
C SER A 557 -7.53 -27.27 -6.44
N CYS A 558 -7.61 -26.41 -7.45
CA CYS A 558 -6.45 -25.73 -8.00
C CYS A 558 -6.09 -24.55 -7.06
N TYR A 559 -5.23 -24.83 -6.09
CA TYR A 559 -4.69 -23.85 -5.18
C TYR A 559 -3.82 -22.79 -5.88
N TYR A 560 -3.38 -23.08 -7.09
CA TYR A 560 -2.51 -22.24 -7.90
C TYR A 560 -3.10 -22.15 -9.30
N ASN A 561 -3.80 -21.09 -9.59
CA ASN A 561 -4.20 -20.73 -10.94
C ASN A 561 -3.18 -19.73 -11.49
N ASP A 562 -1.93 -20.17 -11.57
CA ASP A 562 -0.86 -19.32 -12.10
C ASP A 562 -1.14 -18.97 -13.56
N VAL A 563 -1.16 -17.69 -13.83
CA VAL A 563 -1.13 -17.15 -15.19
C VAL A 563 -0.02 -16.11 -15.27
N ALA A 564 0.85 -16.26 -16.22
CA ALA A 564 1.88 -15.28 -16.54
C ALA A 564 1.83 -14.94 -18.02
N VAL A 565 1.74 -13.66 -18.36
CA VAL A 565 1.85 -13.11 -19.71
C VAL A 565 3.24 -12.53 -19.87
N VAL A 566 4.02 -13.08 -20.80
CA VAL A 566 5.46 -12.83 -20.93
C VAL A 566 5.76 -12.04 -22.20
N PHE A 567 6.33 -10.87 -22.03
CA PHE A 567 6.77 -9.98 -23.11
C PHE A 567 8.29 -10.05 -23.27
N PRO A 568 8.82 -9.92 -24.52
CA PRO A 568 10.26 -9.84 -24.75
C PRO A 568 10.83 -8.51 -24.24
N ARG A 569 11.95 -8.55 -23.54
CA ARG A 569 12.75 -7.37 -23.20
C ARG A 569 13.90 -7.25 -24.22
N ILE A 570 13.88 -6.19 -25.01
CA ILE A 570 14.75 -6.03 -26.17
C ILE A 570 16.10 -5.38 -25.81
N GLU A 571 16.15 -4.66 -24.67
CA GLU A 571 17.33 -3.94 -24.22
C GLU A 571 17.69 -4.30 -22.77
N PRO A 572 18.98 -4.23 -22.38
CA PRO A 572 19.43 -4.58 -21.02
C PRO A 572 19.18 -3.43 -20.03
N VAL A 573 18.00 -2.83 -20.09
CA VAL A 573 17.58 -1.74 -19.21
C VAL A 573 16.14 -1.98 -18.76
N ILE A 574 15.79 -1.44 -17.60
CA ILE A 574 14.41 -1.30 -17.17
C ILE A 574 14.02 0.16 -17.41
N ARG A 575 12.95 0.40 -18.18
CA ARG A 575 12.33 1.72 -18.33
C ARG A 575 10.93 1.65 -17.74
N TYR A 576 10.64 2.44 -16.74
CA TYR A 576 9.34 2.41 -16.09
C TYR A 576 8.98 3.74 -15.44
N SER A 577 7.71 3.94 -15.17
CA SER A 577 7.25 5.06 -14.36
C SER A 577 7.17 4.61 -12.90
N PRO A 578 7.99 5.19 -12.00
CA PRO A 578 7.95 4.83 -10.58
C PRO A 578 6.62 5.24 -9.92
N GLY A 579 6.26 4.55 -8.88
CA GLY A 579 5.11 4.89 -8.05
C GLY A 579 5.20 6.33 -7.53
N LEU A 580 4.09 7.07 -7.58
CA LEU A 580 4.00 8.50 -7.24
C LEU A 580 4.72 9.47 -8.21
N LEU A 581 5.36 8.96 -9.24
CA LEU A 581 6.08 9.77 -10.26
C LEU A 581 5.50 9.54 -11.67
N GLU A 582 4.19 9.57 -11.81
CA GLU A 582 3.47 9.26 -13.05
C GLU A 582 3.86 10.16 -14.24
N THR A 583 4.51 11.30 -13.98
CA THR A 583 4.97 12.22 -15.03
C THR A 583 6.40 11.96 -15.45
N GLN A 584 7.05 10.91 -14.96
CA GLN A 584 8.45 10.62 -15.20
C GLN A 584 8.64 9.18 -15.64
N VAL A 585 9.66 8.94 -16.46
CA VAL A 585 10.16 7.60 -16.77
C VAL A 585 11.61 7.51 -16.30
N ARG A 586 11.92 6.46 -15.58
CA ARG A 586 13.28 6.10 -15.19
C ARG A 586 13.85 5.08 -16.16
N THR A 587 15.13 5.21 -16.44
CA THR A 587 15.91 4.21 -17.18
C THR A 587 17.00 3.70 -16.27
N VAL A 588 16.94 2.43 -15.93
CA VAL A 588 17.86 1.78 -14.99
C VAL A 588 18.60 0.68 -15.75
N PRO A 589 19.92 0.81 -15.97
CA PRO A 589 20.71 -0.27 -16.56
C PRO A 589 20.71 -1.49 -15.64
N LEU A 590 20.45 -2.68 -16.20
CA LEU A 590 20.45 -3.91 -15.39
C LEU A 590 21.79 -4.17 -14.73
N ALA A 591 22.88 -3.83 -15.41
CA ALA A 591 24.24 -3.99 -14.88
C ALA A 591 24.53 -3.11 -13.64
N SER A 592 23.73 -2.08 -13.40
CA SER A 592 23.85 -1.23 -12.21
C SER A 592 23.10 -1.76 -10.99
N LEU A 593 22.25 -2.77 -11.16
CA LEU A 593 21.44 -3.34 -10.10
C LEU A 593 22.19 -4.49 -9.42
N GLN A 594 22.25 -4.43 -8.11
CA GLN A 594 22.90 -5.43 -7.28
C GLN A 594 21.89 -6.12 -6.35
N LEU A 595 20.80 -6.58 -6.96
CA LEU A 595 19.71 -7.22 -6.24
C LEU A 595 20.15 -8.56 -5.65
N SER A 596 19.71 -8.82 -4.42
CA SER A 596 20.09 -10.05 -3.72
C SER A 596 19.55 -11.33 -4.38
N GLN A 597 18.45 -11.22 -5.12
CA GLN A 597 17.79 -12.36 -5.79
C GLN A 597 17.74 -12.27 -7.32
N GLY A 598 18.30 -11.22 -7.90
CA GLY A 598 18.40 -11.11 -9.35
C GLY A 598 17.09 -10.83 -10.09
N GLU A 599 16.09 -10.31 -9.40
CA GLU A 599 14.80 -9.94 -9.98
C GLU A 599 14.15 -8.78 -9.26
N VAL A 600 13.23 -8.07 -9.90
CA VAL A 600 12.46 -6.98 -9.29
C VAL A 600 11.00 -7.06 -9.69
N TYR A 601 10.13 -6.65 -8.77
CA TYR A 601 8.70 -6.47 -8.99
C TYR A 601 8.35 -5.01 -8.88
N LEU A 602 7.71 -4.46 -9.92
CA LEU A 602 7.36 -3.04 -10.02
C LEU A 602 5.84 -2.87 -10.03
N PRO A 603 5.28 -2.02 -9.17
CA PRO A 603 3.83 -1.84 -9.06
C PRO A 603 3.21 -1.18 -10.28
N LEU A 604 3.89 -0.20 -10.88
CA LEU A 604 3.46 0.54 -12.08
C LEU A 604 2.04 1.14 -11.93
N SER A 605 1.90 2.21 -11.17
CA SER A 605 0.60 2.89 -10.95
C SER A 605 -0.07 3.34 -12.25
N ASN A 606 0.71 3.79 -13.23
CA ASN A 606 0.21 4.11 -14.58
C ASN A 606 0.35 2.96 -15.60
N GLY A 607 0.81 1.79 -15.16
CA GLY A 607 0.92 0.60 -15.99
C GLY A 607 2.09 0.57 -16.98
N LEU A 608 2.94 1.61 -17.07
CA LEU A 608 3.93 1.77 -18.13
C LEU A 608 5.25 1.06 -17.82
N ILE A 609 5.69 0.21 -18.75
CA ILE A 609 7.02 -0.38 -18.76
C ILE A 609 7.57 -0.51 -20.21
N GLY A 610 8.86 -0.20 -20.40
CA GLY A 610 9.51 -0.26 -21.70
C GLY A 610 10.09 -1.64 -21.98
N LEU A 611 9.85 -2.13 -23.20
CA LEU A 611 10.47 -3.34 -23.74
C LEU A 611 11.80 -3.06 -24.44
N GLY A 612 12.04 -1.82 -24.83
CA GLY A 612 13.21 -1.36 -25.60
C GLY A 612 12.85 -1.00 -27.05
N LYS A 613 13.75 -0.26 -27.74
CA LYS A 613 13.57 0.18 -29.14
C LYS A 613 12.21 0.85 -29.42
N ASP A 614 11.79 1.75 -28.56
CA ASP A 614 10.51 2.45 -28.61
C ASP A 614 9.25 1.56 -28.44
N TRP A 615 9.42 0.32 -28.03
CA TRP A 615 8.33 -0.55 -27.64
C TRP A 615 8.03 -0.43 -26.16
N TRP A 616 6.72 -0.34 -25.84
CA TRP A 616 6.20 -0.21 -24.49
C TRP A 616 5.01 -1.12 -24.25
N VAL A 617 4.85 -1.54 -23.03
CA VAL A 617 3.61 -2.17 -22.53
C VAL A 617 2.98 -1.27 -21.52
N ILE A 618 1.67 -1.09 -21.65
CA ILE A 618 0.81 -0.40 -20.70
C ILE A 618 -0.22 -1.41 -20.22
N LYS A 619 -0.08 -1.93 -18.99
CA LYS A 619 -1.14 -2.73 -18.39
C LYS A 619 -2.35 -1.82 -18.12
N GLN A 620 -3.56 -2.28 -18.48
CA GLN A 620 -4.78 -1.53 -18.14
C GLN A 620 -5.20 -1.88 -16.72
N VAL A 621 -4.84 -1.03 -15.74
CA VAL A 621 -4.97 -1.32 -14.30
C VAL A 621 -6.39 -1.64 -13.83
N ARG A 622 -7.40 -1.29 -14.61
CA ARG A 622 -8.80 -1.66 -14.36
C ARG A 622 -9.16 -3.08 -14.79
N SER A 623 -8.28 -3.76 -15.48
CA SER A 623 -8.46 -5.16 -15.89
C SER A 623 -7.38 -6.08 -15.32
N VAL A 624 -6.15 -5.55 -15.14
CA VAL A 624 -5.01 -6.29 -14.58
C VAL A 624 -4.18 -5.35 -13.74
N HIS A 625 -4.10 -5.63 -12.45
CA HIS A 625 -3.34 -4.78 -11.52
C HIS A 625 -2.30 -5.58 -10.72
N VAL A 626 -1.60 -6.46 -11.41
CA VAL A 626 -0.46 -7.21 -10.87
C VAL A 626 0.84 -6.43 -11.05
N ALA A 627 1.87 -6.75 -10.27
CA ALA A 627 3.19 -6.16 -10.45
C ALA A 627 3.85 -6.68 -11.73
N ALA A 628 4.65 -5.82 -12.38
CA ALA A 628 5.53 -6.27 -13.44
C ALA A 628 6.75 -6.96 -12.84
N HIS A 629 7.03 -8.17 -13.26
CA HIS A 629 8.22 -8.93 -12.88
C HIS A 629 9.32 -8.77 -13.93
N VAL A 630 10.50 -8.42 -13.49
CA VAL A 630 11.68 -8.23 -14.35
C VAL A 630 12.84 -9.05 -13.81
N PRO A 631 13.02 -10.29 -14.31
CA PRO A 631 14.18 -11.09 -13.98
C PRO A 631 15.43 -10.53 -14.70
N LEU A 632 16.55 -10.41 -13.97
CA LEU A 632 17.79 -9.87 -14.55
C LEU A 632 18.47 -10.85 -15.49
N ALA A 633 18.28 -12.15 -15.25
CA ALA A 633 18.95 -13.22 -16.01
C ALA A 633 18.25 -13.59 -17.33
N SER A 634 17.02 -13.12 -17.57
CA SER A 634 16.25 -13.39 -18.78
C SER A 634 15.99 -12.11 -19.57
N GLU A 635 15.71 -12.26 -20.86
CA GLU A 635 15.32 -11.14 -21.74
C GLU A 635 13.78 -11.01 -21.79
N THR A 636 13.14 -11.02 -20.59
CA THR A 636 11.69 -10.99 -20.46
C THR A 636 11.21 -9.99 -19.43
N ILE A 637 9.96 -9.60 -19.56
CA ILE A 637 9.15 -8.92 -18.55
C ILE A 637 7.84 -9.67 -18.50
N ASP A 638 7.38 -10.08 -17.33
CA ASP A 638 6.11 -10.76 -17.21
C ASP A 638 5.17 -10.07 -16.22
N PHE A 639 3.89 -10.34 -16.42
CA PHE A 639 2.79 -9.98 -15.53
C PHE A 639 2.12 -11.28 -15.10
N SER A 640 2.26 -11.62 -13.83
CA SER A 640 1.80 -12.90 -13.31
C SER A 640 0.93 -12.73 -12.09
N ASP A 641 -0.04 -13.63 -11.96
CA ASP A 641 -0.89 -13.78 -10.79
C ASP A 641 -0.99 -15.26 -10.43
N ALA A 642 -0.63 -15.58 -9.21
CA ALA A 642 -0.71 -16.93 -8.65
C ALA A 642 -2.01 -17.17 -7.86
N THR A 643 -2.88 -16.16 -7.77
CA THR A 643 -4.03 -16.13 -6.86
C THR A 643 -5.36 -15.97 -7.61
N LEU A 644 -5.38 -16.25 -8.89
CA LEU A 644 -6.59 -16.11 -9.71
C LEU A 644 -7.70 -17.04 -9.21
N GLY A 645 -8.83 -16.44 -8.83
CA GLY A 645 -10.03 -17.17 -8.51
C GLY A 645 -10.58 -18.00 -9.68
N PRO A 646 -11.57 -18.86 -9.44
CA PRO A 646 -12.17 -19.73 -10.48
C PRO A 646 -13.02 -18.96 -11.50
N GLU A 647 -13.31 -17.70 -11.27
CA GLU A 647 -14.15 -16.87 -12.12
C GLU A 647 -13.47 -16.57 -13.47
N ALA A 648 -14.27 -16.26 -14.48
CA ALA A 648 -13.76 -15.75 -15.74
C ALA A 648 -13.10 -14.39 -15.52
N GLN A 649 -11.93 -14.20 -16.11
CA GLN A 649 -11.20 -12.93 -16.07
C GLN A 649 -10.74 -12.53 -17.47
N GLN A 650 -10.55 -11.25 -17.65
CA GLN A 650 -9.99 -10.71 -18.88
C GLN A 650 -8.95 -9.65 -18.53
N TRP A 651 -7.71 -9.89 -18.95
CA TRP A 651 -6.64 -8.90 -18.84
C TRP A 651 -6.42 -8.16 -20.14
N ARG A 652 -6.10 -6.89 -20.05
CA ARG A 652 -5.87 -6.04 -21.21
C ARG A 652 -4.56 -5.28 -21.09
N PHE A 653 -3.81 -5.29 -22.18
CA PHE A 653 -2.55 -4.56 -22.31
C PHE A 653 -2.58 -3.76 -23.61
N LEU A 654 -2.07 -2.53 -23.56
CA LEU A 654 -1.70 -1.83 -24.78
C LEU A 654 -0.21 -2.07 -25.03
N VAL A 655 0.12 -2.54 -26.23
CA VAL A 655 1.47 -2.70 -26.72
C VAL A 655 1.68 -1.64 -27.80
N VAL A 656 2.62 -0.73 -27.56
CA VAL A 656 2.75 0.45 -28.41
C VAL A 656 4.19 0.66 -28.86
N LYS A 657 4.33 1.16 -30.10
CA LYS A 657 5.61 1.55 -30.67
C LYS A 657 5.60 3.06 -30.90
N MET A 658 6.16 3.80 -29.97
CA MET A 658 6.17 5.27 -29.97
C MET A 658 7.28 5.83 -29.08
N GLY A 659 7.50 7.14 -29.13
CA GLY A 659 8.45 7.82 -28.26
C GLY A 659 8.07 7.73 -26.78
N GLN A 660 9.05 7.84 -25.90
CA GLN A 660 8.88 7.72 -24.45
C GLN A 660 7.82 8.70 -23.89
N ALA A 661 7.85 9.96 -24.33
CA ALA A 661 6.90 10.98 -23.85
C ALA A 661 5.46 10.66 -24.26
N GLU A 662 5.27 10.20 -25.50
CA GLU A 662 3.95 9.80 -26.00
C GLU A 662 3.42 8.55 -25.28
N ALA A 663 4.30 7.57 -25.00
CA ALA A 663 3.92 6.37 -24.26
C ALA A 663 3.52 6.70 -22.82
N LEU A 664 4.24 7.61 -22.17
CA LEU A 664 3.94 8.08 -20.82
C LEU A 664 2.60 8.83 -20.78
N GLU A 665 2.35 9.73 -21.74
CA GLU A 665 1.09 10.45 -21.85
C GLU A 665 -0.07 9.48 -22.07
N LEU A 666 0.08 8.51 -22.96
CA LEU A 666 -0.93 7.49 -23.22
C LEU A 666 -1.20 6.64 -21.97
N ALA A 667 -0.18 6.19 -21.27
CA ALA A 667 -0.32 5.41 -20.04
C ALA A 667 -1.12 6.17 -18.98
N ASN A 668 -0.78 7.43 -18.77
CA ASN A 668 -1.50 8.29 -17.86
C ASN A 668 -2.94 8.52 -18.30
N ARG A 669 -3.16 8.70 -19.60
CA ARG A 669 -4.51 8.88 -20.18
C ARG A 669 -5.37 7.65 -20.00
N VAL A 670 -4.79 6.46 -20.09
CA VAL A 670 -5.52 5.19 -19.93
C VAL A 670 -5.80 4.90 -18.45
N ASN A 671 -4.84 5.08 -17.57
CA ASN A 671 -4.89 4.54 -16.21
C ASN A 671 -5.12 5.59 -15.12
N ILE A 672 -4.56 6.79 -15.26
CA ILE A 672 -4.59 7.80 -14.21
C ILE A 672 -5.69 8.84 -14.47
N TRP A 673 -5.75 9.36 -15.70
CA TRP A 673 -6.61 10.47 -16.07
C TRP A 673 -7.48 10.18 -17.31
N PRO A 674 -8.29 9.11 -17.30
CA PRO A 674 -9.15 8.80 -18.42
C PRO A 674 -10.23 9.88 -18.65
N VAL A 675 -10.80 9.90 -19.85
CA VAL A 675 -12.08 10.54 -20.09
C VAL A 675 -13.17 9.58 -19.66
N VAL A 676 -14.02 10.02 -18.75
CA VAL A 676 -15.14 9.23 -18.24
C VAL A 676 -16.43 9.80 -18.78
N ARG A 677 -17.25 8.94 -19.39
CA ARG A 677 -18.54 9.31 -19.98
C ARG A 677 -19.69 8.57 -19.29
N TYR A 678 -20.76 9.29 -19.09
CA TYR A 678 -21.95 8.76 -18.44
C TYR A 678 -23.22 9.19 -19.19
#